data_ed32c5bbd6869482315b4aeeb33afa98
#
_entry.id   ed32c5bbd6869482315b4aeeb33afa98
#
_cell.length_a   1.000
_cell.length_b   1.000
_cell.length_c   1.000
_cell.angle_alpha   90.00
_cell.angle_beta   90.00
_cell.angle_gamma   90.00
#
_symmetry.space_group_name_H-M   'P 1'
#
loop_
_entity.id
_entity.type
_entity.pdbx_description
1 polymer ?
#
loop_
_entity_poly.entity_id
_entity_poly.type
_entity_poly.pdbx_seq_one_letter_code
_entity_poly.pdbx_strand_id
1 'polypeptide(L)'
;MPDVDPSILPQESLAPMPTARLVDGLVPPTNRWFSGLVFGAEPLPVFPVPLAFGATAGGFAFGLPDVQVTEQSILGPFVPQVGVDVGASSVVVTAYDTASVTLDLLDGAGSVLGAVTLVEGSPVLRYTAATDQTAELTVAFAETGGLVSAEAGGREFVLVGSGDALSGGGRSLDLAEGDSAAWFPVPDDAPDGAVATLAEAAAHPVTGTTLAYGVADDAVTTAITYETGDDPSGAATVVVRLPHQRESEGATCGLGTYATVRGTADVCTASTLAWTSPAVEPAGKLDVTALGEDEKTELADQVRADASALEPRPSDTYFGGKALARDANLLALAEQLGLDDVAVPLRDDLAAALREWAEPSGCAERDARCFVDDPEVRSVVGRTPSFGSDELNDHHFHYGYFLYAAGVVAADDPALAADLAPVLDLLAADVASGAGGEDFPALRVFDAYAGHSWASGYAPFADGNNQESASEAVSAWNGLALWARASGDATLEAQARWLLSAEAASARAYWTDFDREDPAIEGFGHTVTSLVWGGKRDWATWFSAEPSAMLGILVLPMQPVAGYLAGDPERIRANLDEALAGPREDPASWDVMFGDQLLMYAALAGPDDAAAALKIARSLPAERIDDGNTRSYLLAWLQVHAAA
;
A
#
# COMPACT_ATOMS: atom_id res chain seq x y z
N MET A 1 -1.95 19.64 5.74
CA MET A 1 -2.65 19.93 4.46
C MET A 1 -3.49 21.17 4.61
N PRO A 2 -3.65 22.01 3.58
CA PRO A 2 -4.64 23.07 3.58
C PRO A 2 -6.05 22.49 3.80
N ASP A 3 -6.95 23.32 4.30
CA ASP A 3 -8.38 22.99 4.38
C ASP A 3 -8.92 22.96 2.93
N VAL A 4 -9.24 21.77 2.44
CA VAL A 4 -9.72 21.57 1.05
C VAL A 4 -11.24 21.42 1.04
N ASP A 5 -11.88 21.97 0.04
CA ASP A 5 -13.33 21.94 -0.14
C ASP A 5 -13.67 21.22 -1.45
N PRO A 6 -14.08 19.94 -1.41
CA PRO A 6 -14.41 19.18 -2.62
C PRO A 6 -15.64 19.74 -3.35
N SER A 7 -16.48 20.54 -2.70
CA SER A 7 -17.67 21.15 -3.31
C SER A 7 -17.37 22.17 -4.43
N ILE A 8 -16.10 22.53 -4.63
CA ILE A 8 -15.68 23.33 -5.79
C ILE A 8 -15.77 22.55 -7.11
N LEU A 9 -15.77 21.22 -7.05
CA LEU A 9 -15.95 20.34 -8.19
C LEU A 9 -17.43 20.04 -8.44
N PRO A 10 -17.83 19.74 -9.69
CA PRO A 10 -19.14 19.19 -9.97
C PRO A 10 -19.36 17.88 -9.23
N GLN A 11 -20.52 17.75 -8.56
CA GLN A 11 -20.86 16.52 -7.84
C GLN A 11 -21.49 15.50 -8.78
N GLU A 12 -20.89 14.34 -8.87
CA GLU A 12 -21.35 13.24 -9.73
C GLU A 12 -20.77 11.90 -9.26
N SER A 13 -21.62 10.88 -9.09
CA SER A 13 -21.18 9.50 -8.87
C SER A 13 -21.04 8.81 -10.23
N LEU A 14 -19.81 8.44 -10.61
CA LEU A 14 -19.53 7.81 -11.91
C LEU A 14 -19.84 6.32 -11.90
N ALA A 15 -19.67 5.64 -10.75
CA ALA A 15 -20.05 4.26 -10.52
C ALA A 15 -20.87 4.16 -9.24
N PRO A 16 -21.90 3.28 -9.18
CA PRO A 16 -22.68 3.10 -7.97
C PRO A 16 -21.82 2.45 -6.88
N MET A 17 -21.82 3.02 -5.67
CA MET A 17 -21.18 2.37 -4.52
C MET A 17 -21.87 1.01 -4.26
N PRO A 18 -21.13 -0.08 -4.09
CA PRO A 18 -21.68 -1.37 -3.67
C PRO A 18 -22.40 -1.26 -2.32
N THR A 19 -23.30 -2.21 -2.02
CA THR A 19 -23.87 -2.31 -0.67
C THR A 19 -22.78 -2.25 0.37
N ALA A 20 -22.91 -1.34 1.34
CA ALA A 20 -21.93 -1.15 2.41
C ALA A 20 -22.53 -1.54 3.77
N ARG A 21 -21.75 -2.25 4.56
CA ARG A 21 -22.04 -2.58 5.97
C ARG A 21 -21.35 -1.54 6.86
N LEU A 22 -21.90 -0.34 6.89
CA LEU A 22 -21.32 0.83 7.53
C LEU A 22 -22.41 1.62 8.26
N VAL A 23 -22.15 2.11 9.46
CA VAL A 23 -23.10 3.01 10.14
C VAL A 23 -23.13 4.36 9.44
N ASP A 24 -24.28 5.02 9.53
CA ASP A 24 -24.48 6.34 8.94
C ASP A 24 -23.46 7.35 9.50
N GLY A 25 -22.87 8.13 8.61
CA GLY A 25 -21.97 9.22 8.93
C GLY A 25 -20.47 8.84 8.94
N LEU A 26 -20.11 7.56 8.90
CA LEU A 26 -18.72 7.19 8.66
C LEU A 26 -18.35 7.40 7.19
N VAL A 27 -17.16 7.91 6.95
CA VAL A 27 -16.58 7.99 5.60
C VAL A 27 -16.34 6.57 5.08
N PRO A 28 -16.75 6.23 3.86
CA PRO A 28 -16.54 4.89 3.31
C PRO A 28 -15.05 4.50 3.29
N PRO A 29 -14.64 3.42 3.98
CA PRO A 29 -13.24 3.01 4.11
C PRO A 29 -12.80 2.19 2.89
N THR A 30 -12.71 2.84 1.74
CA THR A 30 -12.15 2.23 0.51
C THR A 30 -10.63 2.12 0.62
N ASN A 31 -10.04 1.23 -0.17
CA ASN A 31 -8.59 1.01 -0.24
C ASN A 31 -7.94 0.64 1.10
N ARG A 32 -8.69 -0.08 1.95
CA ARG A 32 -8.20 -0.58 3.25
C ARG A 32 -8.01 -2.10 3.19
N TRP A 33 -7.19 -2.61 4.10
CA TRP A 33 -7.03 -4.05 4.29
C TRP A 33 -8.36 -4.75 4.64
N PHE A 34 -9.32 -4.02 5.17
CA PHE A 34 -10.64 -4.54 5.56
C PHE A 34 -11.80 -4.12 4.63
N SER A 35 -11.54 -3.44 3.49
CA SER A 35 -12.62 -2.97 2.59
C SER A 35 -13.55 -4.10 2.12
N GLY A 36 -13.03 -5.30 1.85
CA GLY A 36 -13.84 -6.45 1.45
C GLY A 36 -14.84 -6.94 2.50
N LEU A 37 -14.62 -6.63 3.78
CA LEU A 37 -15.57 -6.86 4.86
C LEU A 37 -16.75 -5.87 4.81
N VAL A 38 -16.47 -4.64 4.35
CA VAL A 38 -17.44 -3.53 4.32
C VAL A 38 -18.31 -3.60 3.08
N PHE A 39 -17.73 -3.76 1.90
CA PHE A 39 -18.40 -3.60 0.62
C PHE A 39 -18.81 -4.94 -0.02
N GLY A 40 -19.84 -4.89 -0.88
CA GLY A 40 -20.34 -6.03 -1.64
C GLY A 40 -21.53 -6.74 -1.01
N ALA A 41 -22.07 -7.74 -1.70
CA ALA A 41 -23.27 -8.48 -1.26
C ALA A 41 -23.02 -9.26 0.04
N GLU A 42 -21.85 -9.90 0.13
CA GLU A 42 -21.42 -10.69 1.29
C GLU A 42 -20.10 -10.14 1.83
N PRO A 43 -19.89 -10.18 3.17
CA PRO A 43 -18.60 -9.81 3.75
C PRO A 43 -17.52 -10.84 3.38
N LEU A 44 -16.40 -10.36 2.89
CA LEU A 44 -15.26 -11.20 2.55
C LEU A 44 -14.27 -11.33 3.71
N PRO A 45 -13.45 -12.38 3.76
CA PRO A 45 -12.39 -12.52 4.74
C PRO A 45 -11.38 -11.36 4.66
N VAL A 46 -10.81 -11.01 5.83
CA VAL A 46 -9.77 -9.98 5.97
C VAL A 46 -8.60 -10.50 6.79
N PHE A 47 -7.44 -9.87 6.63
CA PHE A 47 -6.15 -10.36 7.13
C PHE A 47 -5.43 -9.28 7.96
N PRO A 48 -5.87 -9.06 9.23
CA PRO A 48 -5.21 -8.09 10.12
C PRO A 48 -3.82 -8.53 10.63
N VAL A 49 -3.20 -9.47 10.04
CA VAL A 49 -1.91 -10.08 10.38
C VAL A 49 -1.62 -10.11 11.89
N PRO A 50 -1.35 -11.29 12.49
CA PRO A 50 -1.13 -12.57 11.82
C PRO A 50 -2.42 -13.35 11.55
N LEU A 51 -3.56 -12.91 12.09
CA LEU A 51 -4.83 -13.61 11.96
C LEU A 51 -5.49 -13.35 10.60
N ALA A 52 -6.39 -14.26 10.24
CA ALA A 52 -7.44 -14.03 9.26
C ALA A 52 -8.80 -14.10 9.96
N PHE A 53 -9.74 -13.27 9.53
CA PHE A 53 -11.08 -13.12 10.10
C PHE A 53 -12.14 -13.17 9.01
N GLY A 54 -13.30 -13.79 9.33
CA GLY A 54 -14.47 -13.78 8.47
C GLY A 54 -15.76 -13.74 9.28
N ALA A 55 -16.72 -12.93 8.84
CA ALA A 55 -18.07 -12.97 9.37
C ALA A 55 -18.77 -14.27 8.92
N THR A 56 -19.62 -14.84 9.78
CA THR A 56 -20.39 -16.06 9.52
C THR A 56 -21.89 -15.83 9.71
N ALA A 57 -22.71 -16.80 9.35
CA ALA A 57 -24.16 -16.68 9.45
C ALA A 57 -24.69 -16.46 10.88
N GLY A 58 -23.93 -16.86 11.92
CA GLY A 58 -24.32 -16.70 13.33
C GLY A 58 -23.42 -15.78 14.12
N GLY A 59 -22.32 -15.26 13.52
CA GLY A 59 -21.33 -14.48 14.24
C GLY A 59 -20.05 -14.30 13.43
N PHE A 60 -18.95 -14.93 13.88
CA PHE A 60 -17.65 -14.80 13.21
C PHE A 60 -16.79 -16.06 13.38
N ALA A 61 -15.77 -16.15 12.55
CA ALA A 61 -14.71 -17.14 12.71
C ALA A 61 -13.35 -16.51 12.41
N PHE A 62 -12.32 -17.09 12.97
CA PHE A 62 -10.94 -16.63 12.77
C PHE A 62 -9.97 -17.80 12.84
N GLY A 63 -8.74 -17.53 12.43
CA GLY A 63 -7.66 -18.50 12.53
C GLY A 63 -6.32 -17.85 12.20
N LEU A 64 -5.24 -18.56 12.52
CA LEU A 64 -3.92 -18.25 12.03
C LEU A 64 -3.74 -18.97 10.68
N PRO A 65 -3.58 -18.27 9.55
CA PRO A 65 -3.37 -18.91 8.27
C PRO A 65 -2.20 -19.90 8.29
N ASP A 66 -2.42 -21.08 7.74
CA ASP A 66 -1.34 -22.05 7.51
C ASP A 66 -0.66 -21.70 6.19
N VAL A 67 0.56 -21.17 6.27
CA VAL A 67 1.30 -20.70 5.09
C VAL A 67 1.73 -21.88 4.23
N GLN A 68 1.25 -21.88 2.99
CA GLN A 68 1.56 -22.87 1.98
C GLN A 68 2.37 -22.21 0.86
N VAL A 69 3.55 -22.77 0.58
CA VAL A 69 4.45 -22.21 -0.41
C VAL A 69 4.50 -23.11 -1.64
N THR A 70 4.35 -22.51 -2.81
CA THR A 70 4.56 -23.13 -4.11
C THR A 70 5.69 -22.44 -4.83
N GLU A 71 6.08 -22.95 -6.00
CA GLU A 71 7.06 -22.26 -6.83
C GLU A 71 6.65 -20.83 -7.17
N GLN A 72 5.34 -20.55 -7.36
CA GLN A 72 4.82 -19.27 -7.87
C GLN A 72 4.05 -18.44 -6.83
N SER A 73 3.70 -19.00 -5.68
CA SER A 73 2.84 -18.31 -4.72
C SER A 73 3.18 -18.69 -3.28
N ILE A 74 3.04 -17.72 -2.38
CA ILE A 74 3.06 -17.87 -0.93
C ILE A 74 1.62 -17.62 -0.48
N LEU A 75 0.92 -18.66 -0.03
CA LEU A 75 -0.52 -18.66 0.24
C LEU A 75 -0.79 -18.76 1.74
N GLY A 76 -1.63 -17.90 2.26
CA GLY A 76 -2.15 -17.94 3.64
C GLY A 76 -3.67 -17.77 3.64
N PRO A 77 -4.44 -18.72 3.09
CA PRO A 77 -5.87 -18.57 2.93
C PRO A 77 -6.59 -18.49 4.28
N PHE A 78 -7.72 -17.83 4.32
CA PHE A 78 -8.61 -17.87 5.48
C PHE A 78 -9.17 -19.30 5.66
N VAL A 79 -8.83 -19.92 6.76
CA VAL A 79 -9.42 -21.19 7.21
C VAL A 79 -9.97 -20.98 8.63
N PRO A 80 -11.28 -21.10 8.83
CA PRO A 80 -11.88 -20.92 10.15
C PRO A 80 -11.41 -22.05 11.10
N GLN A 81 -10.65 -21.67 12.14
CA GLN A 81 -10.17 -22.60 13.16
C GLN A 81 -11.03 -22.50 14.44
N VAL A 82 -11.36 -21.27 14.86
CA VAL A 82 -12.27 -20.99 15.96
C VAL A 82 -13.46 -20.21 15.41
N GLY A 83 -14.65 -20.72 15.64
CA GLY A 83 -15.91 -20.01 15.31
C GLY A 83 -16.68 -19.69 16.58
N VAL A 84 -17.33 -18.53 16.58
CA VAL A 84 -18.15 -18.00 17.68
C VAL A 84 -19.52 -17.63 17.11
N ASP A 85 -20.55 -18.31 17.59
CA ASP A 85 -21.96 -18.08 17.20
C ASP A 85 -22.68 -17.39 18.35
N VAL A 86 -23.17 -16.19 18.11
CA VAL A 86 -23.94 -15.37 19.06
C VAL A 86 -25.38 -15.14 18.58
N GLY A 87 -25.79 -15.82 17.51
CA GLY A 87 -27.10 -15.65 16.88
C GLY A 87 -27.19 -14.39 16.02
N ALA A 88 -26.07 -13.86 15.54
CA ALA A 88 -26.05 -12.69 14.67
C ALA A 88 -26.66 -12.99 13.31
N SER A 89 -27.34 -12.00 12.74
CA SER A 89 -27.91 -12.04 11.39
C SER A 89 -27.15 -11.18 10.40
N SER A 90 -26.41 -10.19 10.91
CA SER A 90 -25.58 -9.27 10.11
C SER A 90 -24.46 -8.65 10.94
N VAL A 91 -23.53 -8.04 10.25
CA VAL A 91 -22.44 -7.22 10.83
C VAL A 91 -22.49 -5.82 10.25
N VAL A 92 -22.06 -4.84 11.03
CA VAL A 92 -21.91 -3.44 10.57
C VAL A 92 -20.64 -2.85 11.17
N VAL A 93 -19.87 -2.13 10.36
CA VAL A 93 -18.69 -1.37 10.82
C VAL A 93 -19.16 -0.10 11.51
N THR A 94 -18.74 0.09 12.75
CA THR A 94 -19.15 1.22 13.60
C THR A 94 -18.05 2.22 13.86
N ALA A 95 -16.79 1.77 13.76
CA ALA A 95 -15.62 2.63 13.88
C ALA A 95 -14.43 2.01 13.14
N TYR A 96 -13.52 2.85 12.69
CA TYR A 96 -12.20 2.45 12.21
C TYR A 96 -11.20 3.58 12.42
N ASP A 97 -9.94 3.22 12.50
CA ASP A 97 -8.81 4.16 12.51
C ASP A 97 -7.69 3.67 11.57
N THR A 98 -6.45 4.04 11.83
CA THR A 98 -5.31 3.71 10.95
C THR A 98 -5.03 2.22 10.85
N ALA A 99 -5.14 1.47 11.96
CA ALA A 99 -4.79 0.05 12.04
C ALA A 99 -5.85 -0.80 12.76
N SER A 100 -7.04 -0.25 13.00
CA SER A 100 -8.13 -1.01 13.61
C SER A 100 -9.48 -0.77 12.96
N VAL A 101 -10.39 -1.76 13.09
CA VAL A 101 -11.78 -1.67 12.69
C VAL A 101 -12.67 -2.39 13.71
N THR A 102 -13.77 -1.75 14.09
CA THR A 102 -14.76 -2.30 15.02
C THR A 102 -16.05 -2.63 14.28
N LEU A 103 -16.56 -3.83 14.55
CA LEU A 103 -17.77 -4.39 13.97
C LEU A 103 -18.78 -4.68 15.07
N ASP A 104 -20.00 -4.20 14.93
CA ASP A 104 -21.12 -4.66 15.72
C ASP A 104 -21.78 -5.87 15.03
N LEU A 105 -22.14 -6.87 15.83
CA LEU A 105 -22.93 -8.02 15.41
C LEU A 105 -24.39 -7.74 15.79
N LEU A 106 -25.27 -7.86 14.81
CA LEU A 106 -26.69 -7.50 14.95
C LEU A 106 -27.58 -8.74 14.88
N ASP A 107 -28.63 -8.78 15.71
CA ASP A 107 -29.69 -9.79 15.59
C ASP A 107 -30.62 -9.53 14.39
N GLY A 108 -31.62 -10.41 14.16
CA GLY A 108 -32.59 -10.25 13.10
C GLY A 108 -33.57 -9.06 13.25
N ALA A 109 -33.56 -8.38 14.39
CA ALA A 109 -34.29 -7.15 14.64
C ALA A 109 -33.40 -5.88 14.52
N GLY A 110 -32.10 -6.04 14.27
CA GLY A 110 -31.13 -4.97 14.20
C GLY A 110 -30.60 -4.50 15.57
N SER A 111 -30.80 -5.28 16.63
CA SER A 111 -30.24 -4.97 17.95
C SER A 111 -28.80 -5.47 18.04
N VAL A 112 -27.93 -4.69 18.70
CA VAL A 112 -26.52 -5.05 18.88
C VAL A 112 -26.41 -6.19 19.90
N LEU A 113 -25.80 -7.29 19.51
CA LEU A 113 -25.48 -8.44 20.36
C LEU A 113 -24.10 -8.26 21.01
N GLY A 114 -23.19 -7.64 20.34
CA GLY A 114 -21.83 -7.37 20.82
C GLY A 114 -20.93 -6.86 19.71
N ALA A 115 -19.68 -6.59 20.06
CA ALA A 115 -18.72 -6.00 19.14
C ALA A 115 -17.42 -6.80 19.06
N VAL A 116 -16.80 -6.80 17.86
CA VAL A 116 -15.45 -7.33 17.59
C VAL A 116 -14.58 -6.18 17.09
N THR A 117 -13.41 -6.00 17.71
CA THR A 117 -12.38 -5.09 17.19
C THR A 117 -11.25 -5.90 16.61
N LEU A 118 -10.96 -5.69 15.32
CA LEU A 118 -9.82 -6.25 14.59
C LEU A 118 -8.70 -5.21 14.59
N VAL A 119 -7.49 -5.65 14.87
CA VAL A 119 -6.33 -4.75 14.99
C VAL A 119 -5.17 -5.35 14.23
N GLU A 120 -4.58 -4.60 13.29
CA GLU A 120 -3.38 -5.03 12.59
C GLU A 120 -2.20 -5.20 13.55
N GLY A 121 -1.45 -6.26 13.32
CA GLY A 121 -0.33 -6.62 14.16
C GLY A 121 -0.72 -7.17 15.52
N SER A 122 -2.00 -7.44 15.79
CA SER A 122 -2.43 -8.10 17.02
C SER A 122 -2.88 -9.54 16.73
N PRO A 123 -2.29 -10.55 17.40
CA PRO A 123 -2.80 -11.91 17.33
C PRO A 123 -4.01 -12.14 18.24
N VAL A 124 -4.47 -11.12 18.96
CA VAL A 124 -5.58 -11.21 19.91
C VAL A 124 -6.86 -10.74 19.25
N LEU A 125 -7.82 -11.66 19.12
CA LEU A 125 -9.17 -11.33 18.74
C LEU A 125 -10.03 -11.22 20.00
N ARG A 126 -10.83 -10.16 20.12
CA ARG A 126 -11.72 -9.92 21.25
C ARG A 126 -13.15 -9.71 20.81
N TYR A 127 -14.07 -10.34 21.53
CA TYR A 127 -15.51 -10.09 21.47
C TYR A 127 -15.96 -9.52 22.81
N THR A 128 -16.80 -8.48 22.78
CA THR A 128 -17.45 -7.88 23.95
C THR A 128 -18.97 -7.98 23.80
N ALA A 129 -19.63 -8.58 24.75
CA ALA A 129 -21.09 -8.75 24.73
C ALA A 129 -21.81 -7.44 25.07
N ALA A 130 -22.83 -7.07 24.29
CA ALA A 130 -23.67 -5.90 24.54
C ALA A 130 -24.94 -6.25 25.34
N THR A 131 -25.23 -7.53 25.54
CA THR A 131 -26.39 -8.05 26.29
C THR A 131 -26.01 -9.37 26.95
N ASP A 132 -26.75 -9.78 27.97
CA ASP A 132 -26.64 -11.13 28.54
C ASP A 132 -26.93 -12.17 27.47
N GLN A 133 -25.99 -13.07 27.21
CA GLN A 133 -26.09 -14.06 26.12
C GLN A 133 -25.21 -15.28 26.34
N THR A 134 -25.48 -16.34 25.58
CA THR A 134 -24.60 -17.48 25.48
C THR A 134 -23.99 -17.51 24.06
N ALA A 135 -22.65 -17.48 23.97
CA ALA A 135 -21.92 -17.64 22.72
C ALA A 135 -21.51 -19.12 22.54
N GLU A 136 -21.87 -19.72 21.41
CA GLU A 136 -21.51 -21.09 21.09
C GLU A 136 -20.17 -21.15 20.34
N LEU A 137 -19.27 -22.07 20.76
CA LEU A 137 -17.94 -22.23 20.21
C LEU A 137 -17.85 -23.49 19.33
N THR A 138 -17.21 -23.41 18.19
CA THR A 138 -16.99 -24.56 17.30
C THR A 138 -16.03 -25.58 17.90
N VAL A 139 -15.14 -25.17 18.83
CA VAL A 139 -14.17 -26.01 19.53
C VAL A 139 -14.42 -25.98 21.04
N ALA A 140 -14.08 -27.08 21.72
CA ALA A 140 -14.23 -27.17 23.18
C ALA A 140 -12.94 -26.65 23.87
N PHE A 141 -13.07 -25.59 24.66
CA PHE A 141 -12.00 -25.07 25.51
C PHE A 141 -12.03 -25.76 26.88
N ALA A 142 -10.85 -26.00 27.46
CA ALA A 142 -10.70 -26.59 28.76
C ALA A 142 -9.55 -25.96 29.54
N GLU A 143 -9.70 -25.89 30.86
CA GLU A 143 -8.61 -25.45 31.74
C GLU A 143 -7.51 -26.51 31.82
N THR A 144 -6.29 -26.12 31.47
CA THR A 144 -5.09 -26.95 31.55
C THR A 144 -3.92 -26.12 32.06
N GLY A 145 -3.32 -26.49 33.20
CA GLY A 145 -2.15 -25.77 33.72
C GLY A 145 -2.38 -24.31 34.12
N GLY A 146 -3.62 -23.91 34.39
CA GLY A 146 -4.00 -22.53 34.76
C GLY A 146 -4.32 -21.65 33.58
N LEU A 147 -4.36 -22.19 32.37
CA LEU A 147 -4.81 -21.54 31.15
C LEU A 147 -6.02 -22.26 30.59
N VAL A 148 -6.94 -21.51 29.98
CA VAL A 148 -8.06 -22.08 29.23
C VAL A 148 -7.65 -22.16 27.78
N SER A 149 -7.56 -23.35 27.21
CA SER A 149 -7.10 -23.54 25.83
C SER A 149 -7.87 -24.62 25.07
N ALA A 150 -7.72 -24.63 23.74
CA ALA A 150 -8.27 -25.63 22.83
C ALA A 150 -7.35 -25.85 21.64
N GLU A 151 -7.31 -27.08 21.13
CA GLU A 151 -6.70 -27.41 19.84
C GLU A 151 -7.68 -27.19 18.70
N ALA A 152 -7.29 -26.39 17.71
CA ALA A 152 -8.08 -26.13 16.51
C ALA A 152 -7.17 -26.00 15.28
N GLY A 153 -7.43 -26.76 14.23
CA GLY A 153 -6.65 -26.75 13.00
C GLY A 153 -5.17 -27.11 13.18
N GLY A 154 -4.85 -27.94 14.21
CA GLY A 154 -3.47 -28.32 14.53
C GLY A 154 -2.68 -27.27 15.32
N ARG A 155 -3.36 -26.25 15.85
CA ARG A 155 -2.79 -25.19 16.70
C ARG A 155 -3.52 -25.08 18.01
N GLU A 156 -2.81 -24.72 19.06
CA GLU A 156 -3.40 -24.38 20.34
C GLU A 156 -3.84 -22.91 20.36
N PHE A 157 -5.08 -22.67 20.79
CA PHE A 157 -5.63 -21.35 21.05
C PHE A 157 -5.89 -21.17 22.54
N VAL A 158 -5.49 -20.04 23.09
CA VAL A 158 -5.76 -19.66 24.48
C VAL A 158 -6.96 -18.70 24.51
N LEU A 159 -7.86 -18.93 25.46
CA LEU A 159 -8.99 -18.06 25.78
C LEU A 159 -8.69 -17.28 27.07
N VAL A 160 -8.85 -15.97 27.03
CA VAL A 160 -8.62 -15.04 28.16
C VAL A 160 -9.92 -14.29 28.46
N GLY A 161 -10.18 -14.01 29.71
CA GLY A 161 -11.26 -13.14 30.17
C GLY A 161 -12.43 -13.88 30.78
N SER A 162 -13.06 -14.80 30.08
CA SER A 162 -14.33 -15.42 30.51
C SER A 162 -14.21 -16.89 30.96
N GLY A 163 -13.06 -17.29 31.55
CA GLY A 163 -12.82 -18.67 31.94
C GLY A 163 -13.86 -19.28 32.88
N ASP A 164 -14.38 -18.50 33.81
CA ASP A 164 -15.43 -18.95 34.76
C ASP A 164 -16.82 -19.09 34.10
N ALA A 165 -17.00 -18.57 32.89
CA ALA A 165 -18.24 -18.58 32.12
C ALA A 165 -18.36 -19.78 31.17
N LEU A 166 -17.33 -20.68 31.12
CA LEU A 166 -17.39 -21.87 30.27
C LEU A 166 -18.48 -22.83 30.72
N SER A 167 -19.35 -23.18 29.80
CA SER A 167 -20.43 -24.15 29.97
C SER A 167 -20.49 -25.15 28.81
N GLY A 168 -21.49 -26.02 28.76
CA GLY A 168 -21.66 -26.91 27.61
C GLY A 168 -20.48 -27.87 27.35
N GLY A 169 -19.66 -28.18 28.38
CA GLY A 169 -18.44 -28.98 28.19
C GLY A 169 -17.33 -28.21 27.46
N GLY A 170 -17.27 -26.91 27.66
CA GLY A 170 -16.28 -25.99 27.07
C GLY A 170 -16.64 -25.46 25.70
N ARG A 171 -17.86 -25.66 25.24
CA ARG A 171 -18.34 -25.22 23.92
C ARG A 171 -19.26 -24.00 23.98
N SER A 172 -19.55 -23.50 25.15
CA SER A 172 -20.40 -22.33 25.32
C SER A 172 -19.76 -21.36 26.32
N LEU A 173 -19.93 -20.06 26.08
CA LEU A 173 -19.56 -18.97 26.95
C LEU A 173 -20.82 -18.24 27.39
N ASP A 174 -21.11 -18.24 28.68
CA ASP A 174 -22.19 -17.45 29.26
C ASP A 174 -21.64 -16.06 29.62
N LEU A 175 -22.02 -15.05 28.84
CA LEU A 175 -21.52 -13.67 28.94
C LEU A 175 -22.62 -12.74 29.45
N ALA A 176 -22.36 -11.96 30.48
CA ALA A 176 -23.20 -10.83 30.87
C ALA A 176 -22.93 -9.61 29.98
N GLU A 177 -23.81 -8.63 29.99
CA GLU A 177 -23.59 -7.34 29.35
C GLU A 177 -22.27 -6.71 29.82
N GLY A 178 -21.38 -6.37 28.86
CA GLY A 178 -20.05 -5.81 29.13
C GLY A 178 -18.93 -6.84 29.34
N ASP A 179 -19.27 -8.13 29.49
CA ASP A 179 -18.25 -9.18 29.56
C ASP A 179 -17.52 -9.34 28.21
N SER A 180 -16.25 -9.73 28.27
CA SER A 180 -15.47 -9.96 27.05
C SER A 180 -14.69 -11.28 27.10
N ALA A 181 -14.54 -11.87 25.93
CA ALA A 181 -13.68 -13.01 25.67
C ALA A 181 -12.64 -12.65 24.62
N ALA A 182 -11.40 -13.04 24.83
CA ALA A 182 -10.30 -12.82 23.90
C ALA A 182 -9.59 -14.14 23.61
N TRP A 183 -9.16 -14.31 22.38
CA TRP A 183 -8.46 -15.51 21.91
C TRP A 183 -7.16 -15.13 21.21
N PHE A 184 -6.13 -15.94 21.39
CA PHE A 184 -4.92 -15.86 20.57
C PHE A 184 -4.35 -17.25 20.30
N PRO A 185 -3.74 -17.50 19.11
CA PRO A 185 -2.99 -18.73 18.86
C PRO A 185 -1.69 -18.74 19.63
N VAL A 186 -1.28 -19.90 20.14
CA VAL A 186 0.05 -20.06 20.74
C VAL A 186 1.10 -19.91 19.64
N PRO A 187 2.12 -19.04 19.82
CA PRO A 187 3.18 -18.86 18.83
C PRO A 187 4.01 -20.14 18.64
N ASP A 188 4.54 -20.31 17.43
CA ASP A 188 5.56 -21.31 17.16
C ASP A 188 6.82 -20.98 17.98
N ASP A 189 7.54 -22.00 18.43
CA ASP A 189 8.78 -21.86 19.20
C ASP A 189 8.68 -20.97 20.46
N ALA A 190 7.47 -20.86 21.04
CA ALA A 190 7.26 -20.10 22.27
C ALA A 190 8.10 -20.66 23.44
N PRO A 191 8.99 -19.84 24.04
CA PRO A 191 9.78 -20.32 25.18
C PRO A 191 8.93 -20.53 26.43
N ASP A 192 9.48 -21.27 27.40
CA ASP A 192 8.81 -21.51 28.68
C ASP A 192 8.34 -20.21 29.34
N GLY A 193 7.06 -20.14 29.69
CA GLY A 193 6.44 -18.96 30.30
C GLY A 193 5.92 -17.91 29.36
N ALA A 194 6.25 -17.94 28.06
CA ALA A 194 5.80 -16.96 27.07
C ALA A 194 4.27 -16.93 26.98
N VAL A 195 3.61 -18.08 26.92
CA VAL A 195 2.14 -18.17 26.82
C VAL A 195 1.45 -17.48 28.01
N ALA A 196 1.99 -17.62 29.23
CA ALA A 196 1.45 -16.92 30.40
C ALA A 196 1.63 -15.41 30.30
N THR A 197 2.79 -14.93 29.81
CA THR A 197 3.04 -13.51 29.54
C THR A 197 2.07 -12.96 28.48
N LEU A 198 1.84 -13.73 27.41
CA LEU A 198 0.90 -13.36 26.35
C LEU A 198 -0.55 -13.33 26.86
N ALA A 199 -0.94 -14.28 27.71
CA ALA A 199 -2.28 -14.29 28.30
C ALA A 199 -2.51 -13.08 29.23
N GLU A 200 -1.50 -12.65 29.98
CA GLU A 200 -1.56 -11.43 30.79
C GLU A 200 -1.71 -10.18 29.90
N ALA A 201 -0.90 -10.06 28.85
CA ALA A 201 -0.98 -8.94 27.91
C ALA A 201 -2.30 -8.94 27.11
N ALA A 202 -2.80 -10.11 26.70
CA ALA A 202 -4.08 -10.26 26.01
C ALA A 202 -5.31 -9.90 26.86
N ALA A 203 -5.15 -9.82 28.20
CA ALA A 203 -6.20 -9.33 29.08
C ALA A 203 -6.49 -7.83 28.90
N HIS A 204 -5.55 -7.06 28.34
CA HIS A 204 -5.72 -5.63 28.04
C HIS A 204 -6.36 -5.44 26.65
N PRO A 205 -7.66 -5.02 26.58
CA PRO A 205 -8.36 -4.86 25.32
C PRO A 205 -7.80 -3.67 24.52
N VAL A 206 -7.47 -3.88 23.27
CA VAL A 206 -7.20 -2.79 22.33
C VAL A 206 -8.56 -2.23 21.87
N THR A 207 -8.76 -0.94 22.07
CA THR A 207 -9.99 -0.22 21.71
C THR A 207 -9.83 0.69 20.51
N GLY A 208 -8.59 0.94 20.09
CA GLY A 208 -8.23 1.75 18.92
C GLY A 208 -6.73 1.83 18.76
N THR A 209 -6.30 2.51 17.71
CA THR A 209 -4.89 2.79 17.42
C THR A 209 -4.67 4.25 17.07
N THR A 210 -3.49 4.78 17.43
CA THR A 210 -3.04 6.09 16.97
C THR A 210 -1.70 5.98 16.27
N LEU A 211 -1.56 6.74 15.18
CA LEU A 211 -0.37 6.80 14.36
C LEU A 211 0.42 8.08 14.65
N ALA A 212 1.72 7.94 14.86
CA ALA A 212 2.68 9.04 14.81
C ALA A 212 3.80 8.70 13.84
N TYR A 213 4.35 9.71 13.20
CA TYR A 213 5.53 9.57 12.34
C TYR A 213 6.51 10.71 12.57
N GLY A 214 7.77 10.45 12.28
CA GLY A 214 8.86 11.42 12.34
C GLY A 214 9.70 11.37 11.07
N VAL A 215 10.26 12.51 10.68
CA VAL A 215 11.14 12.62 9.51
C VAL A 215 12.46 13.26 9.94
N ALA A 216 13.57 12.55 9.72
CA ALA A 216 14.93 13.04 9.88
C ALA A 216 15.66 12.97 8.53
N ASP A 217 16.93 13.42 8.52
CA ASP A 217 17.70 13.49 7.28
C ASP A 217 18.00 12.09 6.70
N ASP A 218 18.23 11.10 7.56
CA ASP A 218 18.69 9.76 7.19
C ASP A 218 17.65 8.65 7.44
N ALA A 219 16.59 8.96 8.19
CA ALA A 219 15.57 7.98 8.54
C ALA A 219 14.20 8.61 8.76
N VAL A 220 13.16 7.82 8.53
CA VAL A 220 11.81 8.13 8.99
C VAL A 220 11.39 7.13 10.05
N THR A 221 10.57 7.59 11.00
CA THR A 221 10.02 6.73 12.06
C THR A 221 8.52 6.60 11.88
N THR A 222 8.01 5.38 12.00
CA THR A 222 6.58 5.08 12.13
C THR A 222 6.31 4.53 13.52
N ALA A 223 5.27 4.99 14.21
CA ALA A 223 4.89 4.52 15.52
C ALA A 223 3.37 4.33 15.61
N ILE A 224 2.94 3.09 15.90
CA ILE A 224 1.53 2.76 16.16
C ILE A 224 1.39 2.49 17.66
N THR A 225 0.57 3.31 18.32
CA THR A 225 0.19 3.12 19.72
C THR A 225 -1.13 2.38 19.79
N TYR A 226 -1.16 1.30 20.53
CA TYR A 226 -2.33 0.47 20.78
C TYR A 226 -3.02 0.97 22.06
N GLU A 227 -4.19 1.55 21.90
CA GLU A 227 -4.97 2.11 23.02
C GLU A 227 -5.66 0.96 23.77
N THR A 228 -5.30 0.75 25.04
CA THR A 228 -5.80 -0.36 25.85
C THR A 228 -6.74 0.14 26.94
N GLY A 229 -8.06 0.16 26.66
CA GLY A 229 -9.12 0.41 27.64
C GLY A 229 -8.96 1.71 28.45
N ASP A 230 -9.36 1.66 29.73
CA ASP A 230 -9.37 2.82 30.64
C ASP A 230 -8.01 3.13 31.29
N ASP A 231 -6.93 2.44 30.91
CA ASP A 231 -5.60 2.69 31.48
C ASP A 231 -4.80 3.72 30.63
N PRO A 232 -4.80 5.00 31.04
CA PRO A 232 -4.04 6.03 30.33
C PRO A 232 -2.52 5.85 30.43
N SER A 233 -2.02 4.88 31.22
CA SER A 233 -0.61 4.54 31.29
C SER A 233 -0.14 3.67 30.12
N GLY A 234 -1.09 3.19 29.28
CA GLY A 234 -0.80 2.38 28.11
C GLY A 234 -0.26 1.01 28.50
N ALA A 235 -1.12 0.14 29.05
CA ALA A 235 -0.72 -1.25 29.31
C ALA A 235 -0.24 -1.92 28.01
N ALA A 236 0.84 -2.70 28.11
CA ALA A 236 1.33 -3.45 26.97
C ALA A 236 0.32 -4.52 26.56
N THR A 237 0.04 -4.63 25.27
CA THR A 237 -0.73 -5.71 24.65
C THR A 237 0.17 -6.61 23.83
N VAL A 238 -0.39 -7.67 23.25
CA VAL A 238 0.35 -8.54 22.35
C VAL A 238 0.41 -7.93 20.97
N VAL A 239 1.61 -7.79 20.44
CA VAL A 239 1.86 -7.25 19.10
C VAL A 239 2.76 -8.15 18.29
N VAL A 240 2.63 -8.11 16.97
CA VAL A 240 3.44 -8.86 16.02
C VAL A 240 4.28 -7.89 15.19
N ARG A 241 5.55 -8.22 15.04
CA ARG A 241 6.52 -7.42 14.30
C ARG A 241 6.89 -8.13 12.99
N LEU A 242 6.59 -7.47 11.87
CA LEU A 242 6.88 -7.96 10.52
C LEU A 242 8.36 -7.75 10.13
N PRO A 243 8.87 -8.40 9.08
CA PRO A 243 10.28 -8.27 8.65
C PRO A 243 10.77 -6.83 8.46
N HIS A 244 9.98 -5.94 7.85
CA HIS A 244 10.37 -4.53 7.66
C HIS A 244 10.38 -3.70 8.95
N GLN A 245 9.84 -4.23 10.06
CA GLN A 245 9.75 -3.58 11.36
C GLN A 245 10.80 -4.09 12.36
N ARG A 246 11.77 -4.92 11.92
CA ARG A 246 12.73 -5.58 12.84
C ARG A 246 13.62 -4.60 13.60
N GLU A 247 13.92 -3.45 13.03
CA GLU A 247 14.61 -2.37 13.74
C GLU A 247 13.61 -1.51 14.53
N SER A 248 12.93 -2.12 15.50
CA SER A 248 11.91 -1.47 16.32
C SER A 248 12.39 -1.20 17.74
N GLU A 249 11.89 -0.11 18.33
CA GLU A 249 12.09 0.27 19.72
C GLU A 249 10.80 0.10 20.53
N GLY A 250 10.93 -0.09 21.85
CA GLY A 250 9.80 -0.10 22.79
C GLY A 250 9.06 -1.44 22.93
N ALA A 251 9.28 -2.42 22.05
CA ALA A 251 8.66 -3.73 22.12
C ALA A 251 9.57 -4.74 22.83
N THR A 252 8.98 -5.60 23.67
CA THR A 252 9.65 -6.75 24.29
C THR A 252 9.34 -8.01 23.50
N CYS A 253 10.29 -8.45 22.67
CA CYS A 253 10.15 -9.57 21.77
C CYS A 253 10.81 -10.86 22.31
N GLY A 254 10.73 -11.96 21.52
CA GLY A 254 11.25 -13.27 21.90
C GLY A 254 10.22 -14.15 22.60
N LEU A 255 8.93 -13.90 22.35
CA LEU A 255 7.82 -14.69 22.88
C LEU A 255 7.36 -15.79 21.91
N GLY A 256 8.15 -16.07 20.87
CA GLY A 256 7.88 -16.99 19.78
C GLY A 256 7.70 -16.25 18.45
N THR A 257 7.24 -16.96 17.43
CA THR A 257 7.06 -16.44 16.07
C THR A 257 5.76 -16.94 15.45
N TYR A 258 5.33 -16.29 14.38
CA TYR A 258 4.30 -16.78 13.47
C TYR A 258 4.85 -16.79 12.04
N ALA A 259 4.62 -17.87 11.32
CA ALA A 259 4.79 -17.86 9.87
C ALA A 259 3.66 -17.05 9.23
N THR A 260 3.99 -16.10 8.38
CA THR A 260 3.03 -15.28 7.63
C THR A 260 3.38 -15.25 6.15
N VAL A 261 2.46 -14.80 5.30
CA VAL A 261 2.75 -14.59 3.87
C VAL A 261 3.81 -13.50 3.64
N ARG A 262 4.09 -12.69 4.67
CA ARG A 262 5.11 -11.63 4.68
C ARG A 262 6.49 -12.13 5.15
N GLY A 263 6.59 -13.37 5.56
CA GLY A 263 7.76 -13.97 6.21
C GLY A 263 7.52 -14.26 7.68
N THR A 264 8.57 -14.66 8.40
CA THR A 264 8.54 -14.93 9.82
C THR A 264 8.35 -13.64 10.62
N ALA A 265 7.29 -13.59 11.41
CA ALA A 265 6.92 -12.46 12.25
C ALA A 265 7.23 -12.75 13.73
N ASP A 266 7.85 -11.81 14.43
CA ASP A 266 8.21 -11.96 15.85
C ASP A 266 7.04 -11.59 16.76
N VAL A 267 6.82 -12.38 17.82
CA VAL A 267 5.79 -12.07 18.83
C VAL A 267 6.40 -11.29 19.98
N CYS A 268 5.76 -10.18 20.30
CA CYS A 268 6.23 -9.20 21.28
C CYS A 268 5.09 -8.73 22.18
N THR A 269 5.42 -7.98 23.23
CA THR A 269 4.48 -7.13 23.98
C THR A 269 4.92 -5.68 23.88
N ALA A 270 3.95 -4.78 23.63
CA ALA A 270 4.18 -3.35 23.56
C ALA A 270 2.88 -2.56 23.79
N SER A 271 2.98 -1.33 24.25
CA SER A 271 1.91 -0.33 24.12
C SER A 271 2.06 0.49 22.83
N THR A 272 3.30 0.60 22.33
CA THR A 272 3.62 1.25 21.06
C THR A 272 4.64 0.42 20.32
N LEU A 273 4.36 0.11 19.06
CA LEU A 273 5.31 -0.47 18.12
C LEU A 273 5.86 0.66 17.24
N ALA A 274 7.16 0.96 17.40
CA ALA A 274 7.82 1.99 16.63
C ALA A 274 9.03 1.41 15.88
N TRP A 275 9.20 1.78 14.62
CA TRP A 275 10.34 1.34 13.79
C TRP A 275 10.82 2.45 12.88
N THR A 276 12.02 2.28 12.35
CA THR A 276 12.64 3.21 11.41
C THR A 276 12.80 2.59 10.03
N SER A 277 12.68 3.43 9.00
CA SER A 277 13.02 3.10 7.61
C SER A 277 14.03 4.11 7.08
N PRO A 278 14.96 3.72 6.20
CA PRO A 278 15.87 4.66 5.56
C PRO A 278 15.11 5.77 4.84
N ALA A 279 15.53 7.02 5.04
CA ALA A 279 14.91 8.15 4.35
C ALA A 279 15.20 8.09 2.84
N VAL A 280 14.16 8.31 2.04
CA VAL A 280 14.24 8.50 0.59
C VAL A 280 13.97 9.97 0.27
N GLU A 281 14.93 10.62 -0.38
CA GLU A 281 14.77 12.03 -0.76
C GLU A 281 13.93 12.16 -2.03
N PRO A 282 12.90 13.03 -2.03
CA PRO A 282 12.11 13.31 -3.21
C PRO A 282 12.96 13.93 -4.32
N ALA A 283 12.80 13.41 -5.53
CA ALA A 283 13.59 13.82 -6.69
C ALA A 283 12.73 13.94 -7.95
N GLY A 284 12.75 15.12 -8.58
CA GLY A 284 12.02 15.42 -9.82
C GLY A 284 12.92 15.60 -11.04
N LYS A 285 14.25 15.59 -10.88
CA LYS A 285 15.21 15.84 -11.98
C LYS A 285 16.36 14.85 -11.91
N LEU A 286 16.66 14.22 -13.05
CA LEU A 286 17.90 13.47 -13.23
C LEU A 286 19.03 14.48 -13.52
N ASP A 287 20.11 14.46 -12.74
CA ASP A 287 21.23 15.38 -12.93
C ASP A 287 22.14 14.95 -14.09
N VAL A 288 22.04 15.66 -15.21
CA VAL A 288 22.87 15.45 -16.40
C VAL A 288 24.01 16.45 -16.51
N THR A 289 24.24 17.30 -15.52
CA THR A 289 25.24 18.39 -15.59
C THR A 289 26.68 17.89 -15.66
N ALA A 290 26.96 16.73 -15.06
CA ALA A 290 28.28 16.11 -15.03
C ALA A 290 28.66 15.34 -16.31
N LEU A 291 27.74 15.14 -17.25
CA LEU A 291 28.00 14.43 -18.51
C LEU A 291 28.98 15.19 -19.42
N GLY A 292 29.73 14.45 -20.24
CA GLY A 292 30.65 15.01 -21.23
C GLY A 292 29.91 15.70 -22.40
N GLU A 293 30.65 16.51 -23.16
CA GLU A 293 30.07 17.31 -24.27
C GLU A 293 29.50 16.43 -25.39
N ASP A 294 30.14 15.28 -25.68
CA ASP A 294 29.64 14.35 -26.71
C ASP A 294 28.32 13.70 -26.27
N GLU A 295 28.19 13.33 -24.99
CA GLU A 295 26.98 12.77 -24.38
C GLU A 295 25.86 13.80 -24.35
N LYS A 296 26.14 15.02 -23.93
CA LYS A 296 25.17 16.15 -23.96
C LYS A 296 24.68 16.44 -25.36
N THR A 297 25.56 16.32 -26.37
CA THR A 297 25.19 16.51 -27.78
C THR A 297 24.25 15.40 -28.24
N GLU A 298 24.55 14.13 -27.96
CA GLU A 298 23.68 12.98 -28.24
C GLU A 298 22.29 13.18 -27.60
N LEU A 299 22.26 13.57 -26.32
CA LEU A 299 21.02 13.82 -25.59
C LEU A 299 20.24 14.98 -26.17
N ALA A 300 20.89 16.09 -26.51
CA ALA A 300 20.23 17.27 -27.09
C ALA A 300 19.54 16.94 -28.42
N ASP A 301 20.17 16.15 -29.28
CA ASP A 301 19.59 15.71 -30.54
C ASP A 301 18.39 14.77 -30.30
N GLN A 302 18.51 13.84 -29.32
CA GLN A 302 17.42 12.91 -29.00
C GLN A 302 16.23 13.62 -28.32
N VAL A 303 16.48 14.57 -27.40
CA VAL A 303 15.44 15.41 -26.78
C VAL A 303 14.62 16.17 -27.83
N ARG A 304 15.27 16.76 -28.84
CA ARG A 304 14.55 17.42 -29.94
C ARG A 304 13.74 16.43 -30.78
N ALA A 305 14.28 15.24 -31.02
CA ALA A 305 13.57 14.18 -31.74
C ALA A 305 12.32 13.74 -30.97
N ASP A 306 12.47 13.44 -29.69
CA ASP A 306 11.35 12.99 -28.83
C ASP A 306 10.29 14.09 -28.69
N ALA A 307 10.70 15.35 -28.45
CA ALA A 307 9.77 16.49 -28.37
C ALA A 307 8.94 16.69 -29.65
N SER A 308 9.56 16.43 -30.83
CA SER A 308 8.86 16.51 -32.11
C SER A 308 7.91 15.35 -32.38
N ALA A 309 8.07 14.24 -31.65
CA ALA A 309 7.31 13.00 -31.81
C ALA A 309 6.24 12.81 -30.71
N LEU A 310 6.07 13.77 -29.79
CA LEU A 310 5.04 13.68 -28.75
C LEU A 310 3.64 13.57 -29.37
N GLU A 311 2.92 12.55 -28.95
CA GLU A 311 1.52 12.33 -29.33
C GLU A 311 0.57 13.10 -28.38
N PRO A 312 -0.66 13.39 -28.80
CA PRO A 312 -1.67 13.97 -27.91
C PRO A 312 -1.88 13.12 -26.66
N ARG A 313 -1.88 13.74 -25.49
CA ARG A 313 -2.07 13.05 -24.20
C ARG A 313 -3.46 12.42 -24.13
N PRO A 314 -3.60 11.18 -23.67
CA PRO A 314 -4.89 10.55 -23.39
C PRO A 314 -5.77 11.35 -22.42
N SER A 315 -7.05 11.03 -22.37
CA SER A 315 -8.02 11.77 -21.57
C SER A 315 -8.44 11.07 -20.27
N ASP A 316 -7.99 9.84 -20.07
CA ASP A 316 -8.16 9.15 -18.80
C ASP A 316 -7.07 9.55 -17.79
N THR A 317 -7.29 9.26 -16.52
CA THR A 317 -6.39 9.69 -15.45
C THR A 317 -5.08 8.90 -15.38
N TYR A 318 -5.04 7.66 -15.88
CA TYR A 318 -3.79 6.88 -15.87
C TYR A 318 -2.86 7.29 -17.01
N PHE A 319 -3.26 7.01 -18.25
CA PHE A 319 -2.40 7.31 -19.41
C PHE A 319 -2.20 8.81 -19.63
N GLY A 320 -3.21 9.63 -19.30
CA GLY A 320 -3.09 11.09 -19.32
C GLY A 320 -2.09 11.61 -18.29
N GLY A 321 -2.16 11.12 -17.04
CA GLY A 321 -1.22 11.44 -15.98
C GLY A 321 0.20 10.96 -16.30
N LYS A 322 0.33 9.72 -16.75
CA LYS A 322 1.60 9.09 -17.17
C LYS A 322 2.29 9.90 -18.29
N ALA A 323 1.50 10.36 -19.28
CA ALA A 323 2.03 11.22 -20.34
C ALA A 323 2.48 12.60 -19.82
N LEU A 324 1.75 13.21 -18.88
CA LEU A 324 2.18 14.46 -18.24
C LEU A 324 3.50 14.29 -17.49
N ALA A 325 3.67 13.21 -16.74
CA ALA A 325 4.91 12.91 -16.01
C ALA A 325 6.09 12.65 -16.97
N ARG A 326 5.87 11.89 -18.05
CA ARG A 326 6.86 11.70 -19.13
C ARG A 326 7.32 13.03 -19.72
N ASP A 327 6.38 13.88 -20.08
CA ASP A 327 6.67 15.16 -20.71
C ASP A 327 7.35 16.12 -19.74
N ALA A 328 7.06 16.04 -18.42
CA ALA A 328 7.77 16.78 -17.38
C ALA A 328 9.24 16.33 -17.25
N ASN A 329 9.52 15.01 -17.35
CA ASN A 329 10.88 14.50 -17.43
C ASN A 329 11.64 15.01 -18.66
N LEU A 330 10.97 15.04 -19.82
CA LEU A 330 11.55 15.57 -21.05
C LEU A 330 11.83 17.08 -20.93
N LEU A 331 10.94 17.85 -20.31
CA LEU A 331 11.15 19.26 -20.00
C LEU A 331 12.37 19.47 -19.12
N ALA A 332 12.48 18.71 -18.02
CA ALA A 332 13.60 18.79 -17.09
C ALA A 332 14.95 18.51 -17.78
N LEU A 333 15.00 17.58 -18.73
CA LEU A 333 16.20 17.34 -19.54
C LEU A 333 16.49 18.50 -20.49
N ALA A 334 15.50 19.01 -21.19
CA ALA A 334 15.65 20.13 -22.12
C ALA A 334 16.20 21.38 -21.42
N GLU A 335 15.70 21.68 -20.22
CA GLU A 335 16.15 22.80 -19.39
C GLU A 335 17.64 22.66 -18.98
N GLN A 336 18.02 21.47 -18.47
CA GLN A 336 19.39 21.23 -18.03
C GLN A 336 20.40 21.26 -19.19
N LEU A 337 19.96 20.89 -20.39
CA LEU A 337 20.76 20.95 -21.62
C LEU A 337 20.73 22.35 -22.30
N GLY A 338 19.96 23.29 -21.76
CA GLY A 338 19.85 24.65 -22.32
C GLY A 338 19.16 24.71 -23.68
N LEU A 339 18.19 23.80 -23.92
CA LEU A 339 17.46 23.70 -25.19
C LEU A 339 16.20 24.56 -25.14
N ASP A 340 16.35 25.90 -25.14
CA ASP A 340 15.21 26.83 -25.05
C ASP A 340 14.20 26.65 -26.17
N ASP A 341 14.64 26.19 -27.37
CA ASP A 341 13.80 25.87 -28.51
C ASP A 341 12.80 24.72 -28.25
N VAL A 342 13.10 23.85 -27.27
CA VAL A 342 12.21 22.77 -26.78
C VAL A 342 11.58 23.14 -25.44
N ALA A 343 12.38 23.60 -24.48
CA ALA A 343 11.94 23.79 -23.10
C ALA A 343 10.81 24.82 -22.97
N VAL A 344 10.90 25.96 -23.68
CA VAL A 344 9.88 27.02 -23.57
C VAL A 344 8.52 26.56 -24.08
N PRO A 345 8.36 26.07 -25.34
CA PRO A 345 7.06 25.63 -25.82
C PRO A 345 6.52 24.40 -25.04
N LEU A 346 7.37 23.48 -24.60
CA LEU A 346 6.95 22.30 -23.84
C LEU A 346 6.43 22.69 -22.44
N ARG A 347 7.08 23.65 -21.78
CA ARG A 347 6.61 24.18 -20.49
C ARG A 347 5.27 24.87 -20.61
N ASP A 348 5.09 25.71 -21.63
CA ASP A 348 3.82 26.40 -21.88
C ASP A 348 2.69 25.40 -22.15
N ASP A 349 2.94 24.35 -22.92
CA ASP A 349 1.99 23.29 -23.24
C ASP A 349 1.63 22.45 -22.01
N LEU A 350 2.63 22.06 -21.20
CA LEU A 350 2.40 21.34 -19.94
C LEU A 350 1.61 22.17 -18.93
N ALA A 351 1.97 23.44 -18.76
CA ALA A 351 1.24 24.35 -17.88
C ALA A 351 -0.22 24.54 -18.33
N ALA A 352 -0.46 24.62 -19.64
CA ALA A 352 -1.82 24.70 -20.18
C ALA A 352 -2.60 23.39 -19.94
N ALA A 353 -1.98 22.25 -20.17
CA ALA A 353 -2.62 20.95 -19.93
C ALA A 353 -2.92 20.71 -18.43
N LEU A 354 -2.00 21.06 -17.54
CA LEU A 354 -2.24 20.96 -16.09
C LEU A 354 -3.38 21.88 -15.64
N ARG A 355 -3.46 23.12 -16.16
CA ARG A 355 -4.59 24.04 -15.90
C ARG A 355 -5.91 23.50 -16.44
N GLU A 356 -5.91 22.83 -17.60
CA GLU A 356 -7.12 22.18 -18.13
C GLU A 356 -7.64 21.13 -17.14
N TRP A 357 -6.78 20.24 -16.65
CA TRP A 357 -7.15 19.23 -15.68
C TRP A 357 -7.54 19.82 -14.31
N ALA A 358 -6.84 20.86 -13.88
CA ALA A 358 -7.03 21.51 -12.57
C ALA A 358 -8.12 22.59 -12.57
N GLU A 359 -8.95 22.69 -13.63
CA GLU A 359 -10.07 23.63 -13.66
C GLU A 359 -11.23 23.10 -12.81
N PRO A 360 -11.62 23.77 -11.70
CA PRO A 360 -12.68 23.28 -10.82
C PRO A 360 -14.02 23.05 -11.52
N SER A 361 -14.42 23.95 -12.45
CA SER A 361 -15.65 23.82 -13.24
C SER A 361 -15.52 22.88 -14.44
N GLY A 362 -14.36 22.27 -14.67
CA GLY A 362 -14.02 21.57 -15.89
C GLY A 362 -15.06 20.54 -16.33
N CYS A 363 -15.49 19.67 -15.42
CA CYS A 363 -16.49 18.64 -15.73
C CYS A 363 -17.93 19.18 -15.90
N ALA A 364 -18.21 20.41 -15.55
CA ALA A 364 -19.46 21.08 -15.92
C ALA A 364 -19.46 21.59 -17.37
N GLU A 365 -18.29 21.75 -17.99
CA GLU A 365 -18.11 22.35 -19.30
C GLU A 365 -17.67 21.37 -20.39
N ARG A 366 -17.04 20.21 -19.98
CA ARG A 366 -16.49 19.18 -20.88
C ARG A 366 -16.62 17.78 -20.31
N ASP A 367 -16.53 16.78 -21.16
CA ASP A 367 -16.74 15.37 -20.82
C ASP A 367 -15.42 14.59 -20.58
N ALA A 368 -14.27 15.26 -20.50
CA ALA A 368 -12.97 14.62 -20.32
C ALA A 368 -11.95 15.62 -19.73
N ARG A 369 -10.83 15.10 -19.23
CA ARG A 369 -9.73 15.88 -18.64
C ARG A 369 -10.20 16.83 -17.54
N CYS A 370 -10.98 16.28 -16.61
CA CYS A 370 -11.49 16.99 -15.45
C CYS A 370 -11.84 15.99 -14.35
N PHE A 371 -12.09 16.49 -13.15
CA PHE A 371 -12.44 15.72 -11.97
C PHE A 371 -13.83 16.10 -11.46
N VAL A 372 -14.49 15.14 -10.82
CA VAL A 372 -15.75 15.31 -10.09
C VAL A 372 -15.56 14.95 -8.62
N ASP A 373 -16.37 15.52 -7.75
CA ASP A 373 -16.55 15.09 -6.38
C ASP A 373 -17.65 14.01 -6.35
N ASP A 374 -17.29 12.80 -5.90
CA ASP A 374 -18.27 11.75 -5.67
C ASP A 374 -18.65 11.72 -4.17
N PRO A 375 -19.84 12.26 -3.81
CA PRO A 375 -20.25 12.39 -2.42
C PRO A 375 -20.66 11.06 -1.78
N GLU A 376 -20.93 10.00 -2.57
CA GLU A 376 -21.29 8.68 -2.02
C GLU A 376 -20.09 7.98 -1.41
N VAL A 377 -18.94 8.05 -2.08
CA VAL A 377 -17.70 7.42 -1.65
C VAL A 377 -16.70 8.41 -1.05
N ARG A 378 -17.05 9.70 -0.98
CA ARG A 378 -16.21 10.79 -0.45
C ARG A 378 -14.84 10.79 -1.12
N SER A 379 -14.83 10.94 -2.44
CA SER A 379 -13.62 10.85 -3.26
C SER A 379 -13.67 11.77 -4.46
N VAL A 380 -12.51 12.19 -4.91
CA VAL A 380 -12.34 12.87 -6.19
C VAL A 380 -12.11 11.84 -7.28
N VAL A 381 -12.87 11.88 -8.36
CA VAL A 381 -12.82 10.88 -9.43
C VAL A 381 -12.62 11.56 -10.78
N GLY A 382 -11.70 11.03 -11.60
CA GLY A 382 -11.52 11.49 -12.98
C GLY A 382 -12.69 11.08 -13.87
N ARG A 383 -13.23 12.02 -14.64
CA ARG A 383 -14.43 11.79 -15.47
C ARG A 383 -14.29 10.67 -16.49
N THR A 384 -13.09 10.47 -17.01
CA THR A 384 -12.79 9.34 -17.92
C THR A 384 -12.03 8.30 -17.14
N PRO A 385 -12.69 7.19 -16.69
CA PRO A 385 -12.02 6.18 -15.88
C PRO A 385 -11.12 5.28 -16.71
N SER A 386 -10.11 4.70 -16.05
CA SER A 386 -9.29 3.60 -16.54
C SER A 386 -8.94 2.70 -15.35
N PHE A 387 -8.76 1.42 -15.59
CA PHE A 387 -8.42 0.41 -14.57
C PHE A 387 -9.34 0.38 -13.34
N GLY A 388 -10.61 0.82 -13.50
CA GLY A 388 -11.58 0.86 -12.41
C GLY A 388 -11.39 2.03 -11.45
N SER A 389 -10.81 3.16 -11.92
CA SER A 389 -10.65 4.35 -11.09
C SER A 389 -11.98 5.00 -10.68
N ASP A 390 -13.07 4.71 -11.38
CA ASP A 390 -14.44 5.04 -10.97
C ASP A 390 -14.97 4.18 -9.80
N GLU A 391 -14.28 3.06 -9.50
CA GLU A 391 -14.47 2.21 -8.32
C GLU A 391 -13.32 2.42 -7.29
N LEU A 392 -12.60 3.52 -7.39
CA LEU A 392 -11.46 3.95 -6.56
C LEU A 392 -10.23 3.02 -6.62
N ASN A 393 -10.10 2.21 -7.67
CA ASN A 393 -8.87 1.47 -7.89
C ASN A 393 -7.75 2.41 -8.32
N ASP A 394 -6.54 2.18 -7.83
CA ASP A 394 -5.28 2.76 -8.31
C ASP A 394 -5.15 4.30 -8.19
N HIS A 395 -6.00 4.98 -7.40
CA HIS A 395 -6.01 6.44 -7.31
C HIS A 395 -4.63 7.04 -7.01
N HIS A 396 -3.85 6.42 -6.12
CA HIS A 396 -2.50 6.91 -5.81
C HIS A 396 -1.55 6.81 -7.01
N PHE A 397 -1.65 5.77 -7.85
CA PHE A 397 -0.87 5.68 -9.09
C PHE A 397 -1.27 6.80 -10.05
N HIS A 398 -2.58 6.95 -10.31
CA HIS A 398 -3.12 7.95 -11.22
C HIS A 398 -2.77 9.37 -10.77
N TYR A 399 -3.10 9.73 -9.54
CA TYR A 399 -2.91 11.09 -9.02
C TYR A 399 -1.45 11.40 -8.73
N GLY A 400 -0.66 10.38 -8.41
CA GLY A 400 0.78 10.49 -8.29
C GLY A 400 1.47 11.05 -9.52
N TYR A 401 1.03 10.65 -10.71
CA TYR A 401 1.55 11.21 -11.98
C TYR A 401 1.21 12.70 -12.17
N PHE A 402 -0.02 13.12 -11.81
CA PHE A 402 -0.40 14.53 -11.86
C PHE A 402 0.41 15.37 -10.86
N LEU A 403 0.51 14.90 -9.62
CA LEU A 403 1.28 15.57 -8.56
C LEU A 403 2.76 15.68 -8.92
N TYR A 404 3.32 14.62 -9.51
CA TYR A 404 4.70 14.63 -10.01
C TYR A 404 4.90 15.66 -11.11
N ALA A 405 4.07 15.63 -12.16
CA ALA A 405 4.16 16.56 -13.27
C ALA A 405 4.00 18.01 -12.79
N ALA A 406 3.00 18.29 -11.96
CA ALA A 406 2.77 19.61 -11.39
C ALA A 406 3.94 20.06 -10.49
N GLY A 407 4.46 19.18 -9.64
CA GLY A 407 5.61 19.46 -8.77
C GLY A 407 6.88 19.80 -9.55
N VAL A 408 7.12 19.14 -10.69
CA VAL A 408 8.27 19.42 -11.57
C VAL A 408 8.09 20.74 -12.33
N VAL A 409 6.91 20.94 -12.94
CA VAL A 409 6.66 22.10 -13.82
C VAL A 409 6.49 23.39 -13.03
N ALA A 410 5.89 23.33 -11.83
CA ALA A 410 5.67 24.48 -10.97
C ALA A 410 6.79 24.74 -9.95
N ALA A 411 7.87 23.96 -9.96
CA ALA A 411 8.96 24.04 -8.96
C ALA A 411 9.50 25.46 -8.74
N ASP A 412 9.62 26.24 -9.82
CA ASP A 412 10.12 27.62 -9.82
C ASP A 412 9.04 28.63 -10.25
N ASP A 413 7.78 28.22 -10.30
CA ASP A 413 6.62 29.07 -10.69
C ASP A 413 5.51 29.04 -9.62
N PRO A 414 5.60 29.87 -8.57
CA PRO A 414 4.58 29.95 -7.53
C PRO A 414 3.20 30.40 -8.03
N ALA A 415 3.14 31.11 -9.18
CA ALA A 415 1.86 31.52 -9.76
C ALA A 415 1.14 30.32 -10.39
N LEU A 416 1.87 29.46 -11.10
CA LEU A 416 1.32 28.20 -11.61
C LEU A 416 0.90 27.29 -10.47
N ALA A 417 1.73 27.14 -9.41
CA ALA A 417 1.37 26.35 -8.25
C ALA A 417 0.05 26.85 -7.63
N ALA A 418 -0.12 28.16 -7.46
CA ALA A 418 -1.36 28.73 -6.93
C ALA A 418 -2.58 28.52 -7.85
N ASP A 419 -2.40 28.54 -9.17
CA ASP A 419 -3.47 28.26 -10.14
C ASP A 419 -3.94 26.78 -10.05
N LEU A 420 -3.02 25.84 -9.83
CA LEU A 420 -3.30 24.40 -9.79
C LEU A 420 -3.81 23.92 -8.43
N ALA A 421 -3.42 24.58 -7.33
CA ALA A 421 -3.67 24.14 -5.96
C ALA A 421 -5.13 23.77 -5.66
N PRO A 422 -6.18 24.51 -6.13
CA PRO A 422 -7.56 24.16 -5.77
C PRO A 422 -7.96 22.72 -6.10
N VAL A 423 -7.41 22.13 -7.16
CA VAL A 423 -7.73 20.74 -7.55
C VAL A 423 -6.62 19.77 -7.14
N LEU A 424 -5.35 20.16 -7.30
CA LEU A 424 -4.24 19.25 -6.96
C LEU A 424 -4.18 18.94 -5.46
N ASP A 425 -4.56 19.89 -4.61
CA ASP A 425 -4.67 19.66 -3.17
C ASP A 425 -5.82 18.69 -2.82
N LEU A 426 -6.90 18.68 -3.63
CA LEU A 426 -7.98 17.69 -3.51
C LEU A 426 -7.49 16.29 -3.91
N LEU A 427 -6.71 16.15 -4.99
CA LEU A 427 -6.11 14.87 -5.38
C LEU A 427 -5.16 14.36 -4.28
N ALA A 428 -4.37 15.26 -3.69
CA ALA A 428 -3.49 14.92 -2.57
C ALA A 428 -4.30 14.49 -1.33
N ALA A 429 -5.39 15.18 -1.01
CA ALA A 429 -6.26 14.85 0.12
C ALA A 429 -7.00 13.53 -0.10
N ASP A 430 -7.42 13.22 -1.30
CA ASP A 430 -8.10 11.97 -1.62
C ASP A 430 -7.25 10.75 -1.26
N VAL A 431 -5.96 10.75 -1.58
CA VAL A 431 -5.08 9.60 -1.35
C VAL A 431 -4.35 9.63 0.00
N ALA A 432 -4.09 10.82 0.56
CA ALA A 432 -3.17 10.97 1.69
C ALA A 432 -3.61 12.03 2.72
N SER A 433 -4.91 12.23 2.95
CA SER A 433 -5.36 13.11 4.04
C SER A 433 -4.74 12.67 5.37
N GLY A 434 -4.01 13.55 6.06
CA GLY A 434 -3.26 13.17 7.28
C GLY A 434 -4.14 12.98 8.52
N ALA A 435 -5.16 13.82 8.68
CA ALA A 435 -6.01 13.80 9.86
C ALA A 435 -7.35 13.08 9.64
N GLY A 436 -7.71 12.81 8.38
CA GLY A 436 -9.07 12.45 8.02
C GLY A 436 -10.08 13.57 8.32
N GLY A 437 -11.30 13.40 7.92
CA GLY A 437 -12.35 14.38 8.11
C GLY A 437 -13.69 13.85 7.62
N GLU A 438 -14.64 14.77 7.45
CA GLU A 438 -15.96 14.43 6.89
C GLU A 438 -15.89 14.16 5.38
N ASP A 439 -14.89 14.73 4.69
CA ASP A 439 -14.75 14.65 3.24
C ASP A 439 -13.84 13.50 2.79
N PHE A 440 -12.71 13.27 3.47
CA PHE A 440 -11.74 12.23 3.10
C PHE A 440 -11.31 11.42 4.32
N PRO A 441 -11.14 10.08 4.19
CA PRO A 441 -10.57 9.27 5.28
C PRO A 441 -9.08 9.57 5.45
N ALA A 442 -8.57 9.43 6.67
CA ALA A 442 -7.13 9.55 6.90
C ALA A 442 -6.38 8.49 6.10
N LEU A 443 -5.34 8.88 5.35
CA LEU A 443 -4.45 7.97 4.62
C LEU A 443 -5.23 6.91 3.82
N ARG A 444 -6.20 7.31 3.00
CA ARG A 444 -7.13 6.40 2.27
C ARG A 444 -6.48 5.11 1.78
N VAL A 445 -5.36 5.22 1.10
CA VAL A 445 -4.73 4.08 0.43
C VAL A 445 -3.57 3.47 1.22
N PHE A 446 -2.97 4.22 2.16
CA PHE A 446 -1.75 3.80 2.82
C PHE A 446 -2.04 3.08 4.14
N ASP A 447 -1.48 1.89 4.26
CA ASP A 447 -1.51 1.04 5.44
C ASP A 447 -0.22 1.24 6.23
N ALA A 448 -0.34 1.89 7.38
CA ALA A 448 0.82 2.25 8.18
C ALA A 448 1.50 1.04 8.83
N TYR A 449 0.74 -0.03 9.17
CA TYR A 449 1.32 -1.25 9.73
C TYR A 449 2.03 -2.09 8.67
N ALA A 450 1.40 -2.28 7.50
CA ALA A 450 2.02 -2.97 6.38
C ALA A 450 3.16 -2.16 5.73
N GLY A 451 3.17 -0.84 5.91
CA GLY A 451 4.15 0.10 5.36
C GLY A 451 4.01 0.30 3.85
N HIS A 452 2.86 -0.03 3.26
CA HIS A 452 2.58 0.12 1.84
C HIS A 452 1.11 0.41 1.57
N SER A 453 0.80 0.78 0.34
CA SER A 453 -0.54 1.13 -0.10
C SER A 453 -1.34 -0.09 -0.56
N TRP A 454 -2.68 0.07 -0.60
CA TRP A 454 -3.62 -0.87 -1.19
C TRP A 454 -4.29 -0.26 -2.41
N ALA A 455 -4.33 -1.03 -3.51
CA ALA A 455 -4.75 -0.53 -4.81
C ALA A 455 -6.25 -0.63 -5.05
N SER A 456 -6.93 -1.68 -4.55
CA SER A 456 -8.36 -1.88 -4.84
C SER A 456 -9.25 -1.07 -3.91
N GLY A 457 -10.19 -0.31 -4.49
CA GLY A 457 -11.15 0.50 -3.74
C GLY A 457 -12.01 -0.33 -2.80
N TYR A 458 -12.77 -1.26 -3.34
CA TYR A 458 -13.73 -2.08 -2.58
C TYR A 458 -13.19 -3.45 -2.16
N ALA A 459 -12.04 -3.86 -2.66
CA ALA A 459 -11.38 -5.14 -2.39
C ALA A 459 -12.32 -6.38 -2.49
N PRO A 460 -12.95 -6.63 -3.65
CA PRO A 460 -13.92 -7.71 -3.82
C PRO A 460 -13.25 -9.10 -3.96
N PHE A 461 -12.24 -9.40 -3.13
CA PHE A 461 -11.38 -10.58 -3.25
C PHE A 461 -11.31 -11.36 -1.94
N ALA A 462 -11.38 -12.69 -2.04
CA ALA A 462 -11.28 -13.59 -0.89
C ALA A 462 -9.87 -13.61 -0.25
N ASP A 463 -8.85 -13.15 -0.98
CA ASP A 463 -7.46 -13.04 -0.51
C ASP A 463 -7.14 -11.67 0.12
N GLY A 464 -8.17 -10.83 0.34
CA GLY A 464 -8.03 -9.46 0.86
C GLY A 464 -7.69 -8.45 -0.22
N ASN A 465 -7.39 -7.20 0.17
CA ASN A 465 -6.93 -6.15 -0.75
C ASN A 465 -5.55 -6.49 -1.33
N ASN A 466 -5.16 -5.81 -2.39
CA ASN A 466 -3.92 -6.11 -3.10
C ASN A 466 -3.17 -4.85 -3.55
N GLN A 467 -1.89 -5.02 -3.88
CA GLN A 467 -1.09 -4.05 -4.60
C GLN A 467 -0.14 -4.76 -5.57
N GLU A 468 -0.15 -4.33 -6.83
CA GLU A 468 0.73 -4.82 -7.87
C GLU A 468 1.98 -3.94 -7.99
N SER A 469 1.81 -2.70 -8.40
CA SER A 469 2.89 -1.77 -8.76
C SER A 469 3.41 -1.00 -7.54
N ALA A 470 4.27 -1.63 -6.72
CA ALA A 470 4.89 -0.95 -5.57
C ALA A 470 5.73 0.27 -6.00
N SER A 471 6.34 0.25 -7.18
CA SER A 471 7.14 1.38 -7.70
C SER A 471 6.28 2.58 -8.10
N GLU A 472 5.07 2.37 -8.61
CA GLU A 472 4.14 3.48 -8.88
C GLU A 472 3.65 4.11 -7.58
N ALA A 473 3.45 3.32 -6.51
CA ALA A 473 3.14 3.86 -5.19
C ALA A 473 4.28 4.72 -4.64
N VAL A 474 5.53 4.24 -4.72
CA VAL A 474 6.72 5.05 -4.36
C VAL A 474 6.78 6.33 -5.19
N SER A 475 6.52 6.25 -6.49
CA SER A 475 6.47 7.42 -7.39
C SER A 475 5.34 8.38 -7.02
N ALA A 476 4.20 7.88 -6.55
CA ALA A 476 3.08 8.71 -6.10
C ALA A 476 3.46 9.58 -4.90
N TRP A 477 4.12 8.99 -3.90
CA TRP A 477 4.59 9.74 -2.73
C TRP A 477 5.73 10.71 -3.06
N ASN A 478 6.58 10.34 -4.03
CA ASN A 478 7.55 11.28 -4.60
C ASN A 478 6.85 12.48 -5.25
N GLY A 479 5.84 12.23 -6.08
CA GLY A 479 5.04 13.26 -6.71
C GLY A 479 4.35 14.17 -5.69
N LEU A 480 3.77 13.59 -4.64
CA LEU A 480 3.14 14.33 -3.55
C LEU A 480 4.15 15.25 -2.83
N ALA A 481 5.37 14.77 -2.56
CA ALA A 481 6.41 15.59 -1.92
C ALA A 481 6.89 16.74 -2.82
N LEU A 482 7.03 16.50 -4.12
CA LEU A 482 7.39 17.54 -5.09
C LEU A 482 6.29 18.60 -5.21
N TRP A 483 5.02 18.17 -5.25
CA TRP A 483 3.88 19.08 -5.24
C TRP A 483 3.85 19.92 -3.95
N ALA A 484 4.01 19.29 -2.78
CA ALA A 484 4.04 19.97 -1.50
C ALA A 484 5.15 21.04 -1.42
N ARG A 485 6.32 20.79 -2.01
CA ARG A 485 7.40 21.78 -2.16
C ARG A 485 6.97 22.94 -3.06
N ALA A 486 6.39 22.66 -4.22
CA ALA A 486 5.97 23.67 -5.19
C ALA A 486 4.85 24.56 -4.64
N SER A 487 3.89 23.97 -3.91
CA SER A 487 2.79 24.70 -3.24
C SER A 487 3.20 25.37 -1.92
N GLY A 488 4.36 25.01 -1.35
CA GLY A 488 4.89 25.57 -0.10
C GLY A 488 4.28 24.96 1.18
N ASP A 489 3.65 23.78 1.11
CA ASP A 489 3.11 23.06 2.26
C ASP A 489 4.17 22.15 2.90
N ALA A 490 4.92 22.67 3.86
CA ALA A 490 5.95 21.93 4.59
C ALA A 490 5.39 20.77 5.43
N THR A 491 4.14 20.82 5.85
CA THR A 491 3.49 19.73 6.61
C THR A 491 3.21 18.56 5.69
N LEU A 492 2.64 18.83 4.52
CA LEU A 492 2.40 17.82 3.50
C LEU A 492 3.71 17.24 2.96
N GLU A 493 4.75 18.07 2.78
CA GLU A 493 6.09 17.59 2.37
C GLU A 493 6.67 16.60 3.37
N ALA A 494 6.60 16.90 4.68
CA ALA A 494 7.06 15.98 5.72
C ALA A 494 6.26 14.66 5.70
N GLN A 495 4.94 14.71 5.56
CA GLN A 495 4.10 13.53 5.45
C GLN A 495 4.45 12.71 4.21
N ALA A 496 4.59 13.35 3.05
CA ALA A 496 4.93 12.68 1.80
C ALA A 496 6.33 12.02 1.84
N ARG A 497 7.32 12.64 2.50
CA ARG A 497 8.64 12.02 2.72
C ARG A 497 8.56 10.78 3.61
N TRP A 498 7.71 10.81 4.63
CA TRP A 498 7.45 9.62 5.46
C TRP A 498 6.80 8.52 4.63
N LEU A 499 5.72 8.80 3.89
CA LEU A 499 5.02 7.84 3.02
C LEU A 499 5.99 7.24 1.99
N LEU A 500 6.75 8.08 1.29
CA LEU A 500 7.76 7.70 0.31
C LEU A 500 8.77 6.70 0.89
N SER A 501 9.30 7.00 2.06
CA SER A 501 10.34 6.19 2.70
C SER A 501 9.81 4.86 3.23
N ALA A 502 8.61 4.87 3.82
CA ALA A 502 7.95 3.67 4.32
C ALA A 502 7.54 2.73 3.17
N GLU A 503 6.93 3.27 2.10
CA GLU A 503 6.58 2.50 0.90
C GLU A 503 7.81 1.90 0.23
N ALA A 504 8.89 2.66 0.08
CA ALA A 504 10.15 2.19 -0.51
C ALA A 504 10.78 1.04 0.31
N ALA A 505 10.73 1.12 1.63
CA ALA A 505 11.23 0.05 2.51
C ALA A 505 10.40 -1.22 2.35
N SER A 506 9.06 -1.12 2.33
CA SER A 506 8.16 -2.26 2.13
C SER A 506 8.24 -2.82 0.71
N ALA A 507 8.36 -1.98 -0.33
CA ALA A 507 8.55 -2.40 -1.72
C ALA A 507 9.79 -3.29 -1.87
N ARG A 508 10.87 -2.97 -1.17
CA ARG A 508 12.04 -3.87 -1.11
C ARG A 508 11.72 -5.13 -0.32
N ALA A 509 11.20 -5.00 0.89
CA ALA A 509 11.02 -6.12 1.81
C ALA A 509 10.03 -7.19 1.32
N TYR A 510 9.09 -6.83 0.45
CA TYR A 510 8.03 -7.76 0.03
C TYR A 510 7.93 -7.98 -1.47
N TRP A 511 8.49 -7.12 -2.35
CA TRP A 511 8.39 -7.27 -3.80
C TRP A 511 9.72 -7.61 -4.45
N THR A 512 10.81 -6.86 -4.16
CA THR A 512 12.03 -6.94 -4.96
C THR A 512 13.27 -7.47 -4.26
N ASP A 513 13.32 -7.42 -2.90
CA ASP A 513 14.54 -7.72 -2.12
C ASP A 513 14.21 -8.37 -0.75
N PHE A 514 13.21 -9.27 -0.72
CA PHE A 514 12.86 -10.03 0.47
C PHE A 514 13.89 -11.13 0.78
N ASP A 515 13.96 -11.51 2.07
CA ASP A 515 14.82 -12.60 2.53
C ASP A 515 14.31 -13.95 2.02
N ARG A 516 14.98 -14.52 1.02
CA ARG A 516 14.61 -15.80 0.41
C ARG A 516 14.98 -17.02 1.26
N GLU A 517 15.76 -16.81 2.33
CA GLU A 517 16.13 -17.85 3.29
C GLU A 517 15.17 -17.91 4.48
N ASP A 518 14.17 -17.03 4.54
CA ASP A 518 13.15 -17.02 5.60
C ASP A 518 12.36 -18.34 5.57
N PRO A 519 12.33 -19.12 6.69
CA PRO A 519 11.64 -20.41 6.75
C PRO A 519 10.14 -20.34 6.39
N ALA A 520 9.47 -19.22 6.64
CA ALA A 520 8.06 -19.06 6.34
C ALA A 520 7.74 -19.08 4.84
N ILE A 521 8.75 -18.81 4.01
CA ILE A 521 8.59 -18.76 2.54
C ILE A 521 9.51 -19.76 1.81
N GLU A 522 10.05 -20.74 2.53
CA GLU A 522 10.90 -21.80 1.95
C GLU A 522 10.14 -22.55 0.83
N GLY A 523 10.73 -22.62 -0.35
CA GLY A 523 10.13 -23.27 -1.52
C GLY A 523 9.57 -22.32 -2.57
N PHE A 524 9.50 -21.01 -2.30
CA PHE A 524 9.16 -20.02 -3.31
C PHE A 524 10.29 -19.90 -4.33
N GLY A 525 9.96 -20.08 -5.63
CA GLY A 525 10.95 -20.28 -6.69
C GLY A 525 11.52 -19.00 -7.30
N HIS A 526 10.94 -17.83 -7.00
CA HIS A 526 11.22 -16.59 -7.71
C HIS A 526 12.01 -15.56 -6.89
N THR A 527 12.62 -14.61 -7.58
CA THR A 527 13.41 -13.53 -6.96
C THR A 527 12.56 -12.32 -6.59
N VAL A 528 11.37 -12.21 -7.18
CA VAL A 528 10.39 -11.14 -6.94
C VAL A 528 9.00 -11.71 -6.70
N THR A 529 8.14 -10.96 -6.01
CA THR A 529 6.69 -11.18 -6.00
C THR A 529 6.04 -9.96 -6.62
N SER A 530 5.20 -10.13 -7.64
CA SER A 530 4.69 -8.98 -8.41
C SER A 530 3.35 -8.49 -7.88
N LEU A 531 2.63 -9.34 -7.16
CA LEU A 531 1.31 -9.02 -6.64
C LEU A 531 1.22 -9.45 -5.17
N VAL A 532 1.06 -8.50 -4.26
CA VAL A 532 0.95 -8.71 -2.83
C VAL A 532 -0.48 -8.46 -2.38
N TRP A 533 -1.03 -9.41 -1.63
CA TRP A 533 -2.39 -9.42 -1.10
C TRP A 533 -2.38 -9.41 0.43
N GLY A 534 -3.53 -9.26 1.02
CA GLY A 534 -3.67 -9.49 2.46
C GLY A 534 -3.31 -10.93 2.87
N GLY A 535 -3.81 -11.92 2.12
CA GLY A 535 -3.66 -13.36 2.40
C GLY A 535 -2.70 -14.12 1.50
N LYS A 536 -1.98 -13.48 0.57
CA LYS A 536 -1.00 -14.18 -0.30
C LYS A 536 0.00 -13.23 -0.94
N ARG A 537 1.04 -13.80 -1.55
CA ARG A 537 1.96 -13.12 -2.47
C ARG A 537 2.16 -14.00 -3.69
N ASP A 538 2.08 -13.40 -4.89
CA ASP A 538 2.13 -14.12 -6.16
C ASP A 538 3.23 -13.58 -7.08
N TRP A 539 3.88 -14.50 -7.81
CA TRP A 539 4.62 -14.19 -9.01
C TRP A 539 3.64 -14.19 -10.20
N ALA A 540 2.87 -13.11 -10.30
CA ALA A 540 1.81 -12.91 -11.29
C ALA A 540 1.52 -11.43 -11.48
N THR A 541 0.95 -11.05 -12.62
CA THR A 541 0.40 -9.71 -12.88
C THR A 541 -1.03 -9.82 -13.38
N TRP A 542 -1.77 -8.72 -13.31
CA TRP A 542 -3.14 -8.65 -13.81
C TRP A 542 -3.23 -8.70 -15.34
N PHE A 543 -2.15 -8.37 -16.06
CA PHE A 543 -2.20 -8.08 -17.50
C PHE A 543 -1.31 -8.98 -18.36
N SER A 544 -0.29 -9.66 -17.82
CA SER A 544 0.67 -10.45 -18.62
C SER A 544 1.23 -11.62 -17.81
N ALA A 545 1.52 -12.72 -18.53
CA ALA A 545 2.24 -13.86 -17.99
C ALA A 545 3.73 -13.86 -18.38
N GLU A 546 4.22 -12.81 -19.04
CA GLU A 546 5.62 -12.70 -19.45
C GLU A 546 6.52 -12.47 -18.23
N PRO A 547 7.65 -13.19 -18.08
CA PRO A 547 8.58 -12.97 -16.98
C PRO A 547 9.08 -11.52 -16.87
N SER A 548 9.27 -10.84 -18.00
CA SER A 548 9.67 -9.42 -18.01
C SER A 548 8.61 -8.48 -17.43
N ALA A 549 7.33 -8.85 -17.53
CA ALA A 549 6.25 -8.09 -16.92
C ALA A 549 6.28 -8.19 -15.40
N MET A 550 6.67 -9.35 -14.84
CA MET A 550 6.74 -9.59 -13.39
C MET A 550 7.71 -8.62 -12.69
N LEU A 551 8.84 -8.32 -13.31
CA LEU A 551 9.79 -7.34 -12.79
C LEU A 551 9.46 -5.93 -13.29
N GLY A 552 9.05 -5.79 -14.55
CA GLY A 552 8.79 -4.48 -15.17
C GLY A 552 7.78 -3.65 -14.42
N ILE A 553 6.69 -4.27 -13.93
CA ILE A 553 5.65 -3.58 -13.13
C ILE A 553 6.18 -3.11 -11.76
N LEU A 554 7.25 -3.70 -11.26
CA LEU A 554 7.87 -3.36 -9.97
C LEU A 554 8.94 -2.27 -10.07
N VAL A 555 9.28 -1.84 -11.27
CA VAL A 555 10.32 -0.84 -11.51
C VAL A 555 9.83 0.37 -12.31
N LEU A 556 8.68 0.27 -13.00
CA LEU A 556 8.09 1.44 -13.68
C LEU A 556 7.36 2.37 -12.69
N PRO A 557 7.36 3.66 -12.96
CA PRO A 557 8.24 4.38 -13.87
C PRO A 557 9.63 4.57 -13.24
N MET A 558 10.68 4.30 -13.99
CA MET A 558 12.05 4.61 -13.55
C MET A 558 12.24 6.13 -13.55
N GLN A 559 11.98 6.74 -12.41
CA GLN A 559 12.14 8.17 -12.14
C GLN A 559 13.38 8.43 -11.27
N PRO A 560 13.80 9.68 -11.04
CA PRO A 560 15.00 9.98 -10.25
C PRO A 560 14.97 9.39 -8.83
N VAL A 561 13.79 9.21 -8.25
CA VAL A 561 13.58 8.59 -6.94
C VAL A 561 13.90 7.07 -6.91
N ALA A 562 13.93 6.39 -8.06
CA ALA A 562 14.12 4.94 -8.16
C ALA A 562 15.47 4.42 -7.60
N GLY A 563 16.34 5.32 -7.16
CA GLY A 563 17.56 4.97 -6.41
C GLY A 563 17.34 4.12 -5.16
N TYR A 564 16.11 4.07 -4.60
CA TYR A 564 15.77 3.17 -3.49
C TYR A 564 15.90 1.68 -3.85
N LEU A 565 15.83 1.33 -5.13
CA LEU A 565 16.01 -0.03 -5.65
C LEU A 565 17.49 -0.44 -5.75
N ALA A 566 18.43 0.50 -5.62
CA ALA A 566 19.86 0.22 -5.62
C ALA A 566 20.31 -0.43 -4.30
N GLY A 567 21.54 -0.90 -4.24
CA GLY A 567 22.20 -1.33 -3.00
C GLY A 567 22.65 -2.79 -2.99
N ASP A 568 22.00 -3.68 -3.74
CA ASP A 568 22.46 -5.07 -3.94
C ASP A 568 22.59 -5.39 -5.43
N PRO A 569 23.79 -5.24 -6.04
CA PRO A 569 23.99 -5.55 -7.45
C PRO A 569 23.75 -7.02 -7.83
N GLU A 570 23.97 -7.96 -6.92
CA GLU A 570 23.74 -9.39 -7.17
C GLU A 570 22.25 -9.69 -7.26
N ARG A 571 21.46 -9.08 -6.36
CA ARG A 571 20.00 -9.18 -6.39
C ARG A 571 19.42 -8.55 -7.66
N ILE A 572 19.87 -7.37 -8.05
CA ILE A 572 19.43 -6.71 -9.29
C ILE A 572 19.67 -7.61 -10.51
N ARG A 573 20.87 -8.20 -10.63
CA ARG A 573 21.19 -9.12 -11.72
C ARG A 573 20.35 -10.39 -11.68
N ALA A 574 20.11 -10.96 -10.49
CA ALA A 574 19.26 -12.14 -10.34
C ALA A 574 17.81 -11.88 -10.77
N ASN A 575 17.24 -10.72 -10.37
CA ASN A 575 15.91 -10.29 -10.80
C ASN A 575 15.84 -10.14 -12.33
N LEU A 576 16.87 -9.55 -12.94
CA LEU A 576 16.94 -9.39 -14.40
C LEU A 576 17.12 -10.73 -15.14
N ASP A 577 17.97 -11.63 -14.63
CA ASP A 577 18.17 -12.95 -15.23
C ASP A 577 16.84 -13.73 -15.26
N GLU A 578 16.02 -13.63 -14.21
CA GLU A 578 14.70 -14.23 -14.16
C GLU A 578 13.72 -13.54 -15.13
N ALA A 579 13.64 -12.20 -15.12
CA ALA A 579 12.78 -11.45 -16.02
C ALA A 579 13.10 -11.70 -17.51
N LEU A 580 14.35 -11.99 -17.81
CA LEU A 580 14.85 -12.30 -19.14
C LEU A 580 14.91 -13.81 -19.46
N ALA A 581 14.42 -14.70 -18.60
CA ALA A 581 14.44 -16.14 -18.83
C ALA A 581 13.34 -16.64 -19.81
N GLY A 582 12.36 -15.79 -20.16
CA GLY A 582 11.27 -16.14 -21.05
C GLY A 582 11.75 -16.56 -22.46
N PRO A 583 10.92 -17.31 -23.22
CA PRO A 583 11.27 -17.74 -24.59
C PRO A 583 11.41 -16.50 -25.49
N ARG A 584 12.58 -16.38 -26.15
CA ARG A 584 12.93 -15.30 -27.07
C ARG A 584 13.64 -15.86 -28.31
N GLU A 585 13.47 -15.22 -29.46
CA GLU A 585 14.16 -15.62 -30.69
C GLU A 585 15.69 -15.47 -30.54
N ASP A 586 16.12 -14.37 -29.91
CA ASP A 586 17.52 -14.14 -29.51
C ASP A 586 17.59 -14.00 -27.98
N PRO A 587 18.25 -14.92 -27.27
CA PRO A 587 18.43 -14.84 -25.82
C PRO A 587 19.15 -13.57 -25.33
N ALA A 588 19.91 -12.90 -26.19
CA ALA A 588 20.58 -11.64 -25.88
C ALA A 588 19.69 -10.40 -26.13
N SER A 589 18.52 -10.59 -26.71
CA SER A 589 17.60 -9.48 -27.03
C SER A 589 16.90 -8.95 -25.77
N TRP A 590 16.75 -7.64 -25.69
CA TRP A 590 15.90 -6.91 -24.74
C TRP A 590 14.59 -6.45 -25.37
N ASP A 591 14.21 -7.08 -26.48
CA ASP A 591 12.91 -6.88 -27.13
C ASP A 591 11.81 -7.62 -26.36
N VAL A 592 11.55 -7.14 -25.14
CA VAL A 592 10.58 -7.68 -24.18
C VAL A 592 9.68 -6.57 -23.66
N MET A 593 8.56 -6.93 -23.05
CA MET A 593 7.70 -5.96 -22.37
C MET A 593 8.51 -5.22 -21.28
N PHE A 594 8.37 -3.88 -21.19
CA PHE A 594 9.12 -3.01 -20.29
C PHE A 594 10.66 -3.06 -20.46
N GLY A 595 11.15 -3.41 -21.67
CA GLY A 595 12.58 -3.54 -21.91
C GLY A 595 13.39 -2.29 -21.60
N ASP A 596 12.83 -1.09 -21.79
CA ASP A 596 13.44 0.19 -21.41
C ASP A 596 13.56 0.34 -19.87
N GLN A 597 12.50 0.03 -19.13
CA GLN A 597 12.49 0.11 -17.66
C GLN A 597 13.49 -0.89 -17.06
N LEU A 598 13.54 -2.11 -17.61
CA LEU A 598 14.49 -3.13 -17.19
C LEU A 598 15.94 -2.75 -17.49
N LEU A 599 16.23 -2.06 -18.61
CA LEU A 599 17.56 -1.50 -18.89
C LEU A 599 17.94 -0.41 -17.89
N MET A 600 16.98 0.45 -17.50
CA MET A 600 17.21 1.47 -16.49
C MET A 600 17.44 0.85 -15.10
N TYR A 601 16.71 -0.22 -14.77
CA TYR A 601 16.92 -0.97 -13.53
C TYR A 601 18.29 -1.65 -13.50
N ALA A 602 18.75 -2.21 -14.63
CA ALA A 602 20.08 -2.82 -14.76
C ALA A 602 21.22 -1.83 -14.41
N ALA A 603 21.05 -0.54 -14.73
CA ALA A 603 22.03 0.48 -14.46
C ALA A 603 22.29 0.69 -12.94
N LEU A 604 21.32 0.33 -12.09
CA LEU A 604 21.47 0.42 -10.63
C LEU A 604 22.41 -0.64 -10.06
N ALA A 605 22.77 -1.68 -10.84
CA ALA A 605 23.76 -2.68 -10.44
C ALA A 605 25.20 -2.18 -10.53
N GLY A 606 25.45 -1.07 -11.22
CA GLY A 606 26.75 -0.40 -11.27
C GLY A 606 27.14 0.16 -12.63
N PRO A 607 28.23 0.92 -12.72
CA PRO A 607 28.64 1.63 -13.94
C PRO A 607 28.88 0.72 -15.15
N ASP A 608 29.43 -0.46 -14.94
CA ASP A 608 29.68 -1.43 -16.03
C ASP A 608 28.37 -1.98 -16.60
N ASP A 609 27.37 -2.27 -15.74
CA ASP A 609 26.03 -2.71 -16.13
C ASP A 609 25.30 -1.58 -16.88
N ALA A 610 25.39 -0.35 -16.39
CA ALA A 610 24.85 0.84 -17.04
C ALA A 610 25.47 1.06 -18.43
N ALA A 611 26.78 0.92 -18.59
CA ALA A 611 27.47 1.05 -19.87
C ALA A 611 27.10 -0.08 -20.84
N ALA A 612 26.83 -1.29 -20.34
CA ALA A 612 26.32 -2.40 -21.16
C ALA A 612 24.87 -2.14 -21.62
N ALA A 613 24.00 -1.69 -20.70
CA ALA A 613 22.61 -1.34 -20.99
C ALA A 613 22.51 -0.17 -22.01
N LEU A 614 23.38 0.82 -21.91
CA LEU A 614 23.44 1.97 -22.84
C LEU A 614 23.68 1.55 -24.31
N LYS A 615 24.51 0.55 -24.53
CA LYS A 615 24.76 0.02 -25.89
C LYS A 615 23.50 -0.60 -26.48
N ILE A 616 22.71 -1.30 -25.66
CA ILE A 616 21.46 -1.94 -26.05
C ILE A 616 20.39 -0.88 -26.29
N ALA A 617 20.24 0.08 -25.38
CA ALA A 617 19.22 1.13 -25.42
C ALA A 617 19.27 1.98 -26.71
N ARG A 618 20.47 2.22 -27.25
CA ARG A 618 20.64 2.94 -28.53
C ARG A 618 19.96 2.27 -29.72
N SER A 619 19.75 0.95 -29.66
CA SER A 619 19.13 0.15 -30.73
C SER A 619 17.81 -0.51 -30.30
N LEU A 620 17.32 -0.22 -29.11
CA LEU A 620 16.03 -0.74 -28.64
C LEU A 620 14.90 -0.28 -29.58
N PRO A 621 14.00 -1.14 -30.05
CA PRO A 621 12.85 -0.72 -30.86
C PRO A 621 12.00 0.34 -30.17
N ALA A 622 11.41 1.26 -30.94
CA ALA A 622 10.61 2.36 -30.39
C ALA A 622 9.39 1.85 -29.60
N GLU A 623 8.78 0.77 -30.08
CA GLU A 623 7.65 0.08 -29.45
C GLU A 623 7.98 -0.60 -28.11
N ARG A 624 9.25 -0.59 -27.70
CA ARG A 624 9.72 -1.08 -26.39
C ARG A 624 10.09 0.05 -25.44
N ILE A 625 9.83 1.30 -25.83
CA ILE A 625 9.84 2.43 -24.92
C ILE A 625 8.43 2.55 -24.34
N ASP A 626 8.33 2.51 -23.04
CA ASP A 626 7.05 2.62 -22.32
C ASP A 626 6.40 4.00 -22.56
N ASP A 627 5.07 4.06 -22.56
CA ASP A 627 4.30 5.30 -22.77
C ASP A 627 4.62 6.40 -21.75
N GLY A 628 5.12 6.02 -20.57
CA GLY A 628 5.59 6.94 -19.52
C GLY A 628 7.06 7.32 -19.63
N ASN A 629 7.76 6.94 -20.72
CA ASN A 629 9.18 7.20 -20.92
C ASN A 629 9.48 7.82 -22.29
N THR A 630 10.68 8.31 -22.48
CA THR A 630 11.23 8.76 -23.77
C THR A 630 12.60 8.12 -24.00
N ARG A 631 13.01 8.02 -25.25
CA ARG A 631 14.35 7.52 -25.55
C ARG A 631 15.44 8.43 -24.97
N SER A 632 15.25 9.74 -25.00
CA SER A 632 16.20 10.68 -24.40
C SER A 632 16.33 10.47 -22.90
N TYR A 633 15.24 10.20 -22.19
CA TYR A 633 15.30 9.95 -20.76
C TYR A 633 15.98 8.61 -20.43
N LEU A 634 15.65 7.55 -21.18
CA LEU A 634 16.36 6.27 -21.10
C LEU A 634 17.88 6.44 -21.29
N LEU A 635 18.29 7.14 -22.35
CA LEU A 635 19.72 7.37 -22.61
C LEU A 635 20.37 8.23 -21.52
N ALA A 636 19.72 9.29 -21.07
CA ALA A 636 20.21 10.16 -19.99
C ALA A 636 20.44 9.37 -18.69
N TRP A 637 19.47 8.54 -18.31
CA TRP A 637 19.58 7.67 -17.12
C TRP A 637 20.82 6.77 -17.21
N LEU A 638 20.97 6.07 -18.34
CA LEU A 638 22.06 5.12 -18.53
C LEU A 638 23.43 5.81 -18.62
N GLN A 639 23.51 7.00 -19.23
CA GLN A 639 24.74 7.78 -19.28
C GLN A 639 25.17 8.29 -17.91
N VAL A 640 24.20 8.81 -17.11
CA VAL A 640 24.48 9.28 -15.75
C VAL A 640 25.02 8.13 -14.87
N HIS A 641 24.39 6.97 -14.90
CA HIS A 641 24.82 5.81 -14.09
C HIS A 641 26.11 5.16 -14.63
N ALA A 642 26.41 5.27 -15.91
CA ALA A 642 27.69 4.79 -16.47
C ALA A 642 28.87 5.72 -16.14
N ALA A 643 28.61 6.99 -15.82
CA ALA A 643 29.63 7.98 -15.45
C ALA A 643 29.87 8.05 -13.92
N ALA A 644 29.01 7.42 -13.10
CA ALA A 644 29.11 7.41 -11.63
C ALA A 644 30.17 6.42 -11.15
#